data_a3911afe9a2848921e02ce671a80e701
#
_entry.id   a3911afe9a2848921e02ce671a80e701
#
_cell.length_a   1.000
_cell.length_b   1.000
_cell.length_c   1.000
_cell.angle_alpha   90.00
_cell.angle_beta   90.00
_cell.angle_gamma   90.00
#
_symmetry.space_group_name_H-M   'P 1'
#
loop_
_entity.id
_entity.type
_entity.pdbx_description
1 polymer ?
#
loop_
_entity_poly.entity_id
_entity_poly.type
_entity_poly.pdbx_seq_one_letter_code
_entity_poly.pdbx_strand_id
1 'polypeptide(L)'
;MNQFADIILPLAVSQPYTYRLPQELAGQVVVGSRVVVPLGRRKYYTGIVCRLHTTLPATVDASALKDVAELVDDHPLLLPAQLQFWEWMAQYYMCTLGEVMKAALPSGLKLESESAVRKHPDFSDFDALTERESRVLDALSTEKGESLASLQRELNIDNILPLVRRLLERDAVVMEEKMTRQYRPKTEKHVRLAADFQDENRLNEVFENLKRTPKQSELLLKYLEFSKASTAFALSNMGLLEEVARRDLLRLPGASEFALSALVGKGVLEVYDYEVGRLKTQKALPELLTKELNPAQRQAYEEIMQSASEPVLLHGVTSSGKTEIYIRLIEEALQRGEQVLYLLPEIALTTQIMTRLSRVFGDKLGVYHSKFPDAERVELWQRQLSEHPFPLILGVRSSLFLPFRNLGLIIVDEEHETSYKQQDPAPRYNARDAALVLARSTGARVLLGTATPAVETYHNALSGKYRLVELTTRYGDRQLPEIVVEDVKELRRKKLMKSPFSPRLTEEIREALAHHEQVILFQNRRGYSPVLECHTCGWTPHCEHCDVPLTYHQQQGRLVCHYCGTPYPLPQQCPNCGSTELRDLGYGTEKIEAAVRAFFPEARTARMDLDTTRSRSSYERILEAFGRGETDILIGTQMVTKGLDFERVHVVGILNADQSLNVPDFRAFERSFQMLSQVAGRAGRKGRRGLVVFQTRQPQLPVVQQIVTNDYRAMYASQLVERREFLYPPFCRIINIFVRHRDERICEDAAQKFAQSIRPYFQSDLLGPDRPAVARIQALYIRKMMLKVRPTFSAASIRRTLLSARDVLLARPELKGVQLYFDVDPL
;
A
#
# COMPACT_ATOMS: atom_id res chain seq x y z
N MET A 1 -38.06 14.86 18.57
CA MET A 1 -37.35 13.96 19.52
C MET A 1 -35.85 14.22 19.34
N ASN A 2 -35.11 14.36 20.46
CA ASN A 2 -33.67 14.52 20.35
C ASN A 2 -33.07 13.22 19.79
N GLN A 3 -32.27 13.35 18.75
CA GLN A 3 -31.51 12.24 18.17
C GLN A 3 -30.03 12.38 18.52
N PHE A 4 -29.37 11.27 18.74
CA PHE A 4 -27.94 11.20 19.04
C PHE A 4 -27.23 10.31 18.04
N ALA A 5 -25.97 10.60 17.78
CA ALA A 5 -25.13 9.83 16.88
C ALA A 5 -23.80 9.47 17.56
N ASP A 6 -23.44 8.19 17.49
CA ASP A 6 -22.09 7.74 17.81
C ASP A 6 -21.21 7.89 16.57
N ILE A 7 -20.10 8.60 16.73
CA ILE A 7 -19.24 9.01 15.61
C ILE A 7 -17.82 8.51 15.81
N ILE A 8 -17.33 7.82 14.79
CA ILE A 8 -15.94 7.36 14.69
C ILE A 8 -15.09 8.55 14.24
N LEU A 9 -14.08 8.91 15.02
CA LEU A 9 -13.08 9.91 14.66
C LEU A 9 -11.76 9.25 14.28
N PRO A 10 -10.91 9.85 13.44
CA PRO A 10 -9.61 9.28 13.04
C PRO A 10 -8.56 9.37 14.17
N LEU A 11 -8.93 8.92 15.35
CA LEU A 11 -8.14 8.98 16.58
C LEU A 11 -8.08 7.59 17.24
N ALA A 12 -6.99 7.32 17.96
CA ALA A 12 -6.81 6.07 18.70
C ALA A 12 -7.60 6.12 20.04
N VAL A 13 -8.92 6.19 19.96
CA VAL A 13 -9.82 6.22 21.12
C VAL A 13 -10.61 4.91 21.21
N SER A 14 -10.84 4.44 22.43
CA SER A 14 -11.42 3.13 22.68
C SER A 14 -12.88 2.99 22.23
N GLN A 15 -13.63 4.08 22.25
CA GLN A 15 -15.05 4.11 21.89
C GLN A 15 -15.36 5.31 21.00
N PRO A 16 -16.34 5.21 20.09
CA PRO A 16 -16.89 6.34 19.37
C PRO A 16 -17.43 7.42 20.33
N TYR A 17 -17.41 8.66 19.91
CA TYR A 17 -17.97 9.75 20.68
C TYR A 17 -19.43 9.97 20.32
N THR A 18 -20.28 10.23 21.35
CA THR A 18 -21.69 10.56 21.15
C THR A 18 -21.87 12.06 20.99
N TYR A 19 -22.63 12.45 19.97
CA TYR A 19 -23.02 13.84 19.67
C TYR A 19 -24.54 13.95 19.54
N ARG A 20 -25.08 15.15 19.78
CA ARG A 20 -26.48 15.47 19.49
C ARG A 20 -26.63 15.84 18.02
N LEU A 21 -27.69 15.41 17.38
CA LEU A 21 -28.06 15.84 16.03
C LEU A 21 -29.00 17.07 16.14
N PRO A 22 -28.63 18.23 15.54
CA PRO A 22 -29.54 19.34 15.38
C PRO A 22 -30.80 18.95 14.61
N GLN A 23 -31.93 19.62 14.88
CA GLN A 23 -33.21 19.30 14.21
C GLN A 23 -33.12 19.38 12.69
N GLU A 24 -32.32 20.31 12.18
CA GLU A 24 -32.07 20.52 10.74
C GLU A 24 -31.39 19.33 10.07
N LEU A 25 -30.56 18.61 10.80
CA LEU A 25 -29.84 17.44 10.32
C LEU A 25 -30.54 16.11 10.66
N ALA A 26 -31.55 16.19 11.54
CA ALA A 26 -32.33 15.03 11.92
C ALA A 26 -33.15 14.53 10.72
N GLY A 27 -32.93 13.26 10.32
CA GLY A 27 -33.55 12.66 9.13
C GLY A 27 -32.68 12.71 7.86
N GLN A 28 -31.67 13.58 7.80
CA GLN A 28 -30.69 13.58 6.70
C GLN A 28 -29.47 12.70 7.02
N VAL A 29 -29.06 12.67 8.28
CA VAL A 29 -27.92 11.88 8.76
C VAL A 29 -28.33 10.42 8.91
N VAL A 30 -27.61 9.53 8.25
CA VAL A 30 -27.77 8.07 8.34
C VAL A 30 -26.47 7.41 8.76
N VAL A 31 -26.51 6.11 9.12
CA VAL A 31 -25.31 5.34 9.41
C VAL A 31 -24.42 5.31 8.16
N GLY A 32 -23.13 5.60 8.32
CA GLY A 32 -22.18 5.75 7.24
C GLY A 32 -22.01 7.19 6.74
N SER A 33 -22.86 8.15 7.17
CA SER A 33 -22.72 9.56 6.83
C SER A 33 -21.42 10.14 7.39
N ARG A 34 -20.80 11.02 6.61
CA ARG A 34 -19.62 11.78 7.00
C ARG A 34 -20.05 13.14 7.55
N VAL A 35 -19.65 13.42 8.77
CA VAL A 35 -20.05 14.64 9.50
C VAL A 35 -18.85 15.35 10.08
N VAL A 36 -19.00 16.65 10.31
CA VAL A 36 -18.04 17.48 11.04
C VAL A 36 -18.48 17.63 12.47
N VAL A 37 -17.58 17.39 13.40
CA VAL A 37 -17.85 17.49 14.83
C VAL A 37 -16.75 18.21 15.59
N PRO A 38 -17.10 19.00 16.62
CA PRO A 38 -16.14 19.67 17.49
C PRO A 38 -15.57 18.70 18.54
N LEU A 39 -14.25 18.65 18.68
CA LEU A 39 -13.57 17.90 19.74
C LEU A 39 -12.70 18.85 20.59
N GLY A 40 -12.89 18.85 21.92
CA GLY A 40 -12.23 19.81 22.80
C GLY A 40 -12.79 21.23 22.60
N ARG A 41 -11.99 22.27 22.86
CA ARG A 41 -12.47 23.67 22.81
C ARG A 41 -12.38 24.31 21.43
N ARG A 42 -11.48 23.83 20.54
CA ARG A 42 -11.11 24.54 19.30
C ARG A 42 -10.84 23.65 18.09
N LYS A 43 -11.07 22.35 18.17
CA LYS A 43 -10.75 21.44 17.05
C LYS A 43 -12.01 20.82 16.45
N TYR A 44 -12.07 20.81 15.13
CA TYR A 44 -13.08 20.09 14.39
C TYR A 44 -12.46 18.89 13.69
N TYR A 45 -13.19 17.81 13.65
CA TYR A 45 -12.79 16.59 12.97
C TYR A 45 -13.91 16.10 12.05
N THR A 46 -13.52 15.54 10.95
CA THR A 46 -14.44 14.73 10.16
C THR A 46 -14.57 13.36 10.82
N GLY A 47 -15.80 12.94 11.07
CA GLY A 47 -16.13 11.63 11.59
C GLY A 47 -17.15 10.90 10.74
N ILE A 48 -17.29 9.60 11.01
CA ILE A 48 -18.28 8.74 10.38
C ILE A 48 -19.30 8.30 11.42
N VAL A 49 -20.57 8.48 11.10
CA VAL A 49 -21.68 8.03 11.95
C VAL A 49 -21.75 6.50 11.91
N CYS A 50 -21.53 5.86 13.05
CA CYS A 50 -21.60 4.40 13.17
C CYS A 50 -22.90 3.89 13.80
N ARG A 51 -23.60 4.75 14.58
CA ARG A 51 -24.87 4.39 15.22
C ARG A 51 -25.74 5.61 15.44
N LEU A 52 -27.05 5.44 15.30
CA LEU A 52 -28.06 6.44 15.63
C LEU A 52 -28.95 5.90 16.77
N HIS A 53 -29.30 6.76 17.74
CA HIS A 53 -30.18 6.38 18.83
C HIS A 53 -30.98 7.57 19.34
N THR A 54 -32.08 7.31 20.03
CA THR A 54 -32.99 8.33 20.57
C THR A 54 -32.80 8.56 22.06
N THR A 55 -32.09 7.67 22.73
CA THR A 55 -31.79 7.75 24.17
C THR A 55 -30.30 7.98 24.37
N LEU A 56 -29.98 8.98 25.23
CA LEU A 56 -28.58 9.23 25.58
C LEU A 56 -28.05 8.07 26.42
N PRO A 57 -26.87 7.49 26.07
CA PRO A 57 -26.25 6.46 26.87
C PRO A 57 -25.94 6.94 28.28
N ALA A 58 -26.20 6.12 29.29
CA ALA A 58 -26.00 6.48 30.71
C ALA A 58 -24.54 6.82 31.06
N THR A 59 -23.59 6.45 30.21
CA THR A 59 -22.16 6.75 30.34
C THR A 59 -21.77 8.14 29.83
N VAL A 60 -22.68 8.88 29.18
CA VAL A 60 -22.40 10.18 28.57
C VAL A 60 -23.03 11.29 29.43
N ASP A 61 -22.20 12.25 29.85
CA ASP A 61 -22.67 13.42 30.59
C ASP A 61 -23.41 14.38 29.63
N ALA A 62 -24.68 14.61 29.92
CA ALA A 62 -25.53 15.49 29.11
C ALA A 62 -25.01 16.93 29.03
N SER A 63 -24.28 17.41 30.05
CA SER A 63 -23.71 18.75 30.09
C SER A 63 -22.47 18.91 29.18
N ALA A 64 -21.78 17.84 28.90
CA ALA A 64 -20.59 17.79 28.01
C ALA A 64 -20.95 17.49 26.55
N LEU A 65 -22.23 17.21 26.26
CA LEU A 65 -22.68 16.79 24.94
C LEU A 65 -22.61 17.98 23.96
N LYS A 66 -21.97 17.73 22.81
CA LYS A 66 -21.84 18.70 21.72
C LYS A 66 -22.72 18.32 20.55
N ASP A 67 -22.98 19.28 19.68
CA ASP A 67 -23.79 19.09 18.49
C ASP A 67 -22.89 18.75 17.28
N VAL A 68 -23.45 17.99 16.33
CA VAL A 68 -22.86 17.81 15.01
C VAL A 68 -22.92 19.18 14.30
N ALA A 69 -21.79 19.63 13.78
CA ALA A 69 -21.68 20.94 13.15
C ALA A 69 -22.18 20.96 11.69
N GLU A 70 -21.90 19.89 10.92
CA GLU A 70 -22.20 19.86 9.49
C GLU A 70 -22.30 18.41 8.99
N LEU A 71 -23.20 18.18 8.02
CA LEU A 71 -23.23 16.99 7.18
C LEU A 71 -22.44 17.29 5.90
N VAL A 72 -21.43 16.49 5.60
CA VAL A 72 -20.45 16.81 4.54
C VAL A 72 -20.89 16.35 3.16
N ASP A 73 -21.53 15.19 3.08
CA ASP A 73 -21.94 14.56 1.83
C ASP A 73 -23.45 14.33 1.80
N ASP A 74 -24.04 14.40 0.61
CA ASP A 74 -25.46 14.12 0.38
C ASP A 74 -25.78 12.62 0.52
N HIS A 75 -24.76 11.76 0.43
CA HIS A 75 -24.87 10.31 0.52
C HIS A 75 -23.91 9.73 1.54
N PRO A 76 -24.24 8.59 2.17
CA PRO A 76 -23.34 7.95 3.11
C PRO A 76 -22.01 7.55 2.43
N LEU A 77 -20.90 7.87 3.09
CA LEU A 77 -19.55 7.56 2.61
C LEU A 77 -19.19 6.08 2.79
N LEU A 78 -19.81 5.42 3.76
CA LEU A 78 -19.63 3.99 4.05
C LEU A 78 -20.94 3.22 3.89
N LEU A 79 -20.81 2.03 3.34
CA LEU A 79 -21.88 1.04 3.31
C LEU A 79 -21.96 0.29 4.66
N PRO A 80 -23.13 -0.22 5.08
CA PRO A 80 -23.27 -0.96 6.33
C PRO A 80 -22.31 -2.17 6.44
N ALA A 81 -22.10 -2.89 5.34
CA ALA A 81 -21.17 -4.03 5.31
C ALA A 81 -19.71 -3.62 5.58
N GLN A 82 -19.30 -2.42 5.09
CA GLN A 82 -17.96 -1.90 5.40
C GLN A 82 -17.80 -1.58 6.89
N LEU A 83 -18.82 -1.02 7.53
CA LEU A 83 -18.77 -0.70 8.95
C LEU A 83 -18.66 -1.98 9.79
N GLN A 84 -19.43 -3.02 9.48
CA GLN A 84 -19.30 -4.33 10.11
C GLN A 84 -17.90 -4.93 9.93
N PHE A 85 -17.33 -4.78 8.73
CA PHE A 85 -15.96 -5.22 8.46
C PHE A 85 -14.93 -4.44 9.28
N TRP A 86 -15.10 -3.12 9.45
CA TRP A 86 -14.25 -2.29 10.30
C TRP A 86 -14.35 -2.68 11.78
N GLU A 87 -15.55 -2.96 12.27
CA GLU A 87 -15.78 -3.42 13.64
C GLU A 87 -15.07 -4.76 13.89
N TRP A 88 -15.22 -5.72 12.96
CA TRP A 88 -14.49 -6.98 13.02
C TRP A 88 -12.98 -6.73 13.04
N MET A 89 -12.46 -5.89 12.15
CA MET A 89 -11.04 -5.60 12.05
C MET A 89 -10.48 -4.99 13.35
N ALA A 90 -11.19 -4.03 13.91
CA ALA A 90 -10.83 -3.41 15.19
C ALA A 90 -10.78 -4.45 16.32
N GLN A 91 -11.78 -5.34 16.35
CA GLN A 91 -11.88 -6.38 17.36
C GLN A 91 -10.80 -7.46 17.20
N TYR A 92 -10.57 -7.93 15.98
CA TYR A 92 -9.64 -9.03 15.72
C TYR A 92 -8.18 -8.60 15.91
N TYR A 93 -7.83 -7.43 15.37
CA TYR A 93 -6.44 -6.92 15.43
C TYR A 93 -6.17 -6.06 16.67
N MET A 94 -7.10 -6.01 17.62
CA MET A 94 -7.00 -5.27 18.89
C MET A 94 -6.56 -3.81 18.70
N CYS A 95 -7.19 -3.13 17.77
CA CYS A 95 -7.03 -1.70 17.51
C CYS A 95 -8.37 -0.95 17.66
N THR A 96 -8.36 0.35 17.49
CA THR A 96 -9.55 1.18 17.58
C THR A 96 -10.22 1.37 16.23
N LEU A 97 -11.54 1.68 16.23
CA LEU A 97 -12.25 2.01 14.99
C LEU A 97 -11.68 3.26 14.31
N GLY A 98 -11.17 4.22 15.08
CA GLY A 98 -10.52 5.42 14.54
C GLY A 98 -9.22 5.10 13.80
N GLU A 99 -8.44 4.12 14.28
CA GLU A 99 -7.25 3.63 13.56
C GLU A 99 -7.63 2.90 12.27
N VAL A 100 -8.72 2.11 12.28
CA VAL A 100 -9.25 1.49 11.06
C VAL A 100 -9.71 2.55 10.06
N MET A 101 -10.49 3.55 10.49
CA MET A 101 -10.91 4.69 9.67
C MET A 101 -9.71 5.40 9.03
N LYS A 102 -8.67 5.65 9.84
CA LYS A 102 -7.45 6.32 9.36
C LYS A 102 -6.72 5.55 8.28
N ALA A 103 -6.69 4.22 8.36
CA ALA A 103 -6.07 3.35 7.37
C ALA A 103 -6.94 3.14 6.12
N ALA A 104 -8.26 3.09 6.30
CA ALA A 104 -9.23 2.80 5.24
C ALA A 104 -9.45 3.98 4.30
N LEU A 105 -9.72 5.17 4.85
CA LEU A 105 -10.09 6.33 4.04
C LEU A 105 -8.87 7.03 3.43
N PRO A 106 -8.93 7.44 2.16
CA PRO A 106 -8.01 8.41 1.57
C PRO A 106 -7.92 9.70 2.39
N SER A 107 -6.78 10.39 2.36
CA SER A 107 -6.57 11.60 3.15
C SER A 107 -7.53 12.72 2.76
N GLY A 108 -7.86 12.86 1.47
CA GLY A 108 -8.81 13.86 0.99
C GLY A 108 -10.25 13.67 1.45
N LEU A 109 -10.61 12.50 2.00
CA LEU A 109 -11.89 12.26 2.65
C LEU A 109 -11.86 12.51 4.15
N LYS A 110 -10.69 12.79 4.72
CA LYS A 110 -10.49 13.17 6.13
C LYS A 110 -10.20 14.67 6.18
N LEU A 111 -11.19 15.46 6.56
CA LEU A 111 -11.00 16.88 6.78
C LEU A 111 -10.48 17.07 8.20
N GLU A 112 -9.36 17.77 8.35
CA GLU A 112 -8.83 18.19 9.64
C GLU A 112 -8.81 19.70 9.68
N SER A 113 -9.15 20.31 10.83
CA SER A 113 -8.99 21.74 11.01
C SER A 113 -7.50 22.06 11.10
N GLU A 114 -6.97 22.81 10.16
CA GLU A 114 -5.65 23.43 10.29
C GLU A 114 -5.79 24.73 11.07
N SER A 115 -4.97 24.86 12.12
CA SER A 115 -4.91 26.13 12.86
C SER A 115 -4.31 27.19 11.92
N ALA A 116 -5.10 28.17 11.60
CA ALA A 116 -4.67 29.38 10.90
C ALA A 116 -4.57 30.53 11.93
N VAL A 117 -3.60 31.39 11.70
CA VAL A 117 -3.36 32.56 12.56
C VAL A 117 -3.58 33.80 11.73
N ARG A 118 -4.31 34.76 12.28
CA ARG A 118 -4.46 36.10 11.69
C ARG A 118 -4.10 37.17 12.69
N LYS A 119 -3.74 38.35 12.20
CA LYS A 119 -3.48 39.51 13.04
C LYS A 119 -4.75 39.95 13.74
N HIS A 120 -4.67 40.27 15.04
CA HIS A 120 -5.80 40.82 15.76
C HIS A 120 -6.08 42.25 15.25
N PRO A 121 -7.32 42.57 14.84
CA PRO A 121 -7.60 43.86 14.21
C PRO A 121 -7.37 45.07 15.14
N ASP A 122 -7.56 44.89 16.45
CA ASP A 122 -7.44 45.97 17.44
C ASP A 122 -6.09 45.97 18.18
N PHE A 123 -5.11 45.21 17.74
CA PHE A 123 -3.79 45.17 18.38
C PHE A 123 -3.00 46.43 18.05
N SER A 124 -2.53 47.12 19.09
CA SER A 124 -1.84 48.42 18.98
C SER A 124 -0.48 48.51 19.69
N ASP A 125 -0.12 47.52 20.49
CA ASP A 125 1.12 47.51 21.31
C ASP A 125 2.30 46.88 20.53
N PHE A 126 2.74 47.51 19.44
CA PHE A 126 3.82 47.07 18.58
C PHE A 126 5.19 47.22 19.23
N ASP A 127 5.40 48.17 20.16
CA ASP A 127 6.68 48.47 20.79
C ASP A 127 7.11 47.37 21.78
N ALA A 128 6.17 46.58 22.26
CA ALA A 128 6.44 45.46 23.16
C ALA A 128 6.87 44.17 22.44
N LEU A 129 6.89 44.11 21.09
CA LEU A 129 7.23 42.92 20.28
C LEU A 129 8.74 42.84 20.05
N THR A 130 9.28 41.62 20.10
CA THR A 130 10.62 41.37 19.63
C THR A 130 10.65 41.39 18.09
N GLU A 131 11.85 41.64 17.49
CA GLU A 131 12.02 41.67 16.03
C GLU A 131 11.49 40.40 15.32
N ARG A 132 11.63 39.23 15.96
CA ARG A 132 11.09 37.98 15.42
C ARG A 132 9.57 37.89 15.52
N GLU A 133 8.98 38.41 16.55
CA GLU A 133 7.52 38.49 16.74
C GLU A 133 6.91 39.47 15.75
N SER A 134 7.55 40.63 15.52
CA SER A 134 7.10 41.62 14.50
C SER A 134 7.14 41.00 13.10
N ARG A 135 8.18 40.29 12.73
CA ARG A 135 8.24 39.61 11.43
C ARG A 135 7.11 38.60 11.21
N VAL A 136 6.73 37.88 12.26
CA VAL A 136 5.57 36.96 12.20
C VAL A 136 4.27 37.74 12.05
N LEU A 137 4.13 38.84 12.79
CA LEU A 137 2.91 39.66 12.75
C LEU A 137 2.76 40.39 11.41
N ASP A 138 3.87 40.82 10.78
CA ASP A 138 3.88 41.49 9.48
C ASP A 138 3.53 40.57 8.31
N ALA A 139 3.80 39.28 8.45
CA ALA A 139 3.41 38.26 7.48
C ALA A 139 1.91 37.87 7.58
N LEU A 140 1.17 38.38 8.58
CA LEU A 140 -0.21 38.05 8.83
C LEU A 140 -1.14 39.17 8.40
N SER A 141 -2.26 38.80 7.76
CA SER A 141 -3.38 39.70 7.44
C SER A 141 -4.37 39.75 8.58
N THR A 142 -5.11 40.84 8.67
CA THR A 142 -6.28 40.98 9.58
C THR A 142 -7.53 40.27 9.05
N GLU A 143 -7.62 40.08 7.70
CA GLU A 143 -8.80 39.55 7.04
C GLU A 143 -8.70 38.03 6.80
N LYS A 144 -7.49 37.52 6.52
CA LYS A 144 -7.27 36.12 6.12
C LYS A 144 -6.24 35.44 7.03
N GLY A 145 -6.64 34.36 7.67
CA GLY A 145 -5.74 33.55 8.46
C GLY A 145 -4.78 32.73 7.58
N GLU A 146 -3.51 32.68 7.96
CA GLU A 146 -2.47 31.86 7.34
C GLU A 146 -2.15 30.61 8.19
N SER A 147 -1.92 29.45 7.53
CA SER A 147 -1.58 28.24 8.26
C SER A 147 -0.17 28.33 8.87
N LEU A 148 0.02 27.71 10.03
CA LEU A 148 1.32 27.69 10.70
C LEU A 148 2.41 27.08 9.78
N ALA A 149 2.06 26.08 8.96
CA ALA A 149 2.97 25.46 8.03
C ALA A 149 3.34 26.38 6.84
N SER A 150 2.45 27.28 6.42
CA SER A 150 2.73 28.32 5.41
C SER A 150 3.70 29.35 5.97
N LEU A 151 3.41 29.85 7.16
CA LEU A 151 4.25 30.85 7.84
C LEU A 151 5.66 30.33 8.15
N GLN A 152 5.80 29.06 8.54
CA GLN A 152 7.12 28.43 8.75
C GLN A 152 7.97 28.43 7.47
N ARG A 153 7.36 28.12 6.34
CA ARG A 153 8.06 28.10 5.03
C ARG A 153 8.40 29.49 4.54
N GLU A 154 7.47 30.41 4.64
CA GLU A 154 7.63 31.79 4.16
C GLU A 154 8.69 32.55 4.94
N LEU A 155 8.68 32.39 6.28
CA LEU A 155 9.62 33.09 7.16
C LEU A 155 10.93 32.32 7.38
N ASN A 156 11.04 31.09 6.87
CA ASN A 156 12.17 30.19 7.06
C ASN A 156 12.53 29.98 8.54
N ILE A 157 11.52 29.72 9.37
CA ILE A 157 11.64 29.49 10.81
C ILE A 157 11.31 28.05 11.12
N ASP A 158 12.27 27.27 11.67
CA ASP A 158 12.09 25.83 11.93
C ASP A 158 10.99 25.52 12.96
N ASN A 159 10.77 26.40 13.95
CA ASN A 159 9.72 26.26 14.95
C ASN A 159 9.06 27.60 15.27
N ILE A 160 7.92 27.86 14.64
CA ILE A 160 7.16 29.11 14.80
C ILE A 160 6.23 29.08 16.01
N LEU A 161 5.88 27.90 16.55
CA LEU A 161 4.92 27.74 17.64
C LEU A 161 5.19 28.58 18.89
N PRO A 162 6.44 28.68 19.40
CA PRO A 162 6.72 29.51 20.58
C PRO A 162 6.49 31.01 20.34
N LEU A 163 6.73 31.49 19.10
CA LEU A 163 6.49 32.88 18.72
C LEU A 163 4.99 33.18 18.65
N VAL A 164 4.25 32.34 17.96
CA VAL A 164 2.78 32.45 17.83
C VAL A 164 2.10 32.37 19.21
N ARG A 165 2.59 31.51 20.12
CA ARG A 165 2.06 31.40 21.47
C ARG A 165 2.23 32.71 22.26
N ARG A 166 3.38 33.34 22.19
CA ARG A 166 3.64 34.64 22.85
C ARG A 166 2.79 35.76 22.24
N LEU A 167 2.60 35.75 20.91
CA LEU A 167 1.71 36.71 20.25
C LEU A 167 0.24 36.50 20.65
N LEU A 168 -0.17 35.24 20.90
CA LEU A 168 -1.50 34.94 21.44
C LEU A 168 -1.65 35.38 22.89
N GLU A 169 -0.62 35.18 23.72
CA GLU A 169 -0.62 35.65 25.13
C GLU A 169 -0.69 37.19 25.25
N ARG A 170 -0.31 37.89 24.17
CA ARG A 170 -0.39 39.36 24.08
C ARG A 170 -1.59 39.86 23.27
N ASP A 171 -2.53 39.01 22.90
CA ASP A 171 -3.66 39.31 22.03
C ASP A 171 -3.27 39.97 20.68
N ALA A 172 -2.01 39.77 20.22
CA ALA A 172 -1.55 40.32 18.95
C ALA A 172 -2.04 39.50 17.74
N VAL A 173 -2.38 38.26 17.95
CA VAL A 173 -2.94 37.37 16.93
C VAL A 173 -4.13 36.58 17.45
N VAL A 174 -4.98 36.19 16.54
CA VAL A 174 -6.15 35.34 16.80
C VAL A 174 -5.98 34.03 16.04
N MET A 175 -6.20 32.90 16.69
CA MET A 175 -6.27 31.61 16.02
C MET A 175 -7.64 31.41 15.40
N GLU A 176 -7.64 31.14 14.10
CA GLU A 176 -8.80 30.65 13.36
C GLU A 176 -8.56 29.20 12.99
N GLU A 177 -9.55 28.36 13.19
CA GLU A 177 -9.54 27.01 12.66
C GLU A 177 -10.25 26.99 11.32
N LYS A 178 -9.50 26.72 10.25
CA LYS A 178 -10.04 26.51 8.90
C LYS A 178 -10.09 25.04 8.61
N MET A 179 -11.25 24.57 8.16
CA MET A 179 -11.35 23.25 7.56
C MET A 179 -10.77 23.30 6.14
N THR A 180 -9.67 22.62 5.94
CA THR A 180 -9.02 22.56 4.64
C THR A 180 -9.54 21.36 3.86
N ARG A 181 -10.30 21.58 2.80
CA ARG A 181 -10.59 20.53 1.81
C ARG A 181 -9.29 20.18 1.10
N GLN A 182 -8.71 19.00 1.38
CA GLN A 182 -7.52 18.53 0.67
C GLN A 182 -7.83 18.05 -0.77
N TYR A 183 -9.07 17.62 -1.02
CA TYR A 183 -9.50 17.21 -2.35
C TYR A 183 -10.20 18.35 -3.07
N ARG A 184 -9.76 18.62 -4.30
CA ARG A 184 -10.47 19.47 -5.28
C ARG A 184 -10.64 18.68 -6.57
N PRO A 185 -11.85 18.55 -7.10
CA PRO A 185 -12.08 17.96 -8.42
C PRO A 185 -11.20 18.66 -9.46
N LYS A 186 -10.71 17.89 -10.42
CA LYS A 186 -10.04 18.48 -11.58
C LYS A 186 -11.14 19.01 -12.50
N THR A 187 -11.15 20.31 -12.76
CA THR A 187 -12.06 20.89 -13.73
C THR A 187 -11.30 21.29 -14.98
N GLU A 188 -11.93 21.11 -16.12
CA GLU A 188 -11.51 21.65 -17.41
C GLU A 188 -12.66 22.52 -17.97
N LYS A 189 -12.29 23.57 -18.72
CA LYS A 189 -13.29 24.39 -19.37
C LYS A 189 -13.92 23.62 -20.52
N HIS A 190 -15.22 23.42 -20.48
CA HIS A 190 -16.02 22.81 -21.51
C HIS A 190 -16.95 23.84 -22.13
N VAL A 191 -17.43 23.54 -23.33
CA VAL A 191 -18.35 24.35 -24.08
C VAL A 191 -19.63 23.59 -24.30
N ARG A 192 -20.77 24.20 -24.00
CA ARG A 192 -22.11 23.65 -24.29
C ARG A 192 -22.99 24.64 -24.98
N LEU A 193 -24.00 24.14 -25.66
CA LEU A 193 -25.07 24.95 -26.23
C LEU A 193 -25.94 25.50 -25.08
N ALA A 194 -26.18 26.79 -25.07
CA ALA A 194 -27.06 27.35 -24.05
C ALA A 194 -28.49 26.80 -24.17
N ALA A 195 -29.16 26.69 -23.02
CA ALA A 195 -30.48 26.05 -22.95
C ALA A 195 -31.52 26.59 -23.94
N ASP A 196 -31.49 27.90 -24.19
CA ASP A 196 -32.40 28.55 -25.12
C ASP A 196 -32.20 28.15 -26.58
N PHE A 197 -31.04 27.64 -26.95
CA PHE A 197 -30.67 27.21 -28.29
C PHE A 197 -30.60 25.69 -28.48
N GLN A 198 -31.12 24.95 -27.53
CA GLN A 198 -31.33 23.50 -27.67
C GLN A 198 -32.61 23.17 -28.46
N ASP A 199 -33.16 24.12 -29.16
CA ASP A 199 -34.26 24.02 -30.11
C ASP A 199 -33.74 24.30 -31.52
N GLU A 200 -34.07 23.40 -32.47
CA GLU A 200 -33.57 23.43 -33.84
C GLU A 200 -33.99 24.71 -34.59
N ASN A 201 -35.22 25.17 -34.35
CA ASN A 201 -35.73 26.37 -35.02
C ASN A 201 -34.98 27.64 -34.54
N ARG A 202 -34.75 27.75 -33.21
CA ARG A 202 -33.95 28.85 -32.66
C ARG A 202 -32.53 28.81 -33.13
N LEU A 203 -31.95 27.61 -33.27
CA LEU A 203 -30.62 27.45 -33.76
C LEU A 203 -30.49 27.89 -35.22
N ASN A 204 -31.47 27.61 -36.06
CA ASN A 204 -31.54 28.06 -37.45
C ASN A 204 -31.60 29.61 -37.54
N GLU A 205 -32.34 30.28 -36.66
CA GLU A 205 -32.35 31.75 -36.57
C GLU A 205 -30.94 32.32 -36.24
N VAL A 206 -30.20 31.62 -35.38
CA VAL A 206 -28.83 32.00 -35.08
C VAL A 206 -27.94 31.94 -36.34
N PHE A 207 -28.06 30.88 -37.15
CA PHE A 207 -27.29 30.77 -38.40
C PHE A 207 -27.67 31.87 -39.40
N GLU A 208 -28.92 32.28 -39.53
CA GLU A 208 -29.32 33.40 -40.32
C GLU A 208 -28.64 34.71 -39.88
N ASN A 209 -28.58 34.94 -38.55
CA ASN A 209 -27.92 36.09 -37.96
C ASN A 209 -26.38 36.04 -38.09
N LEU A 210 -25.78 34.87 -38.25
CA LEU A 210 -24.34 34.69 -38.41
C LEU A 210 -23.85 34.75 -39.86
N LYS A 211 -24.74 34.89 -40.87
CA LYS A 211 -24.37 34.99 -42.28
C LYS A 211 -23.27 36.03 -42.57
N ARG A 212 -23.22 37.15 -41.80
CA ARG A 212 -22.20 38.21 -41.91
C ARG A 212 -20.91 37.93 -41.11
N THR A 213 -20.83 36.83 -40.39
CA THR A 213 -19.71 36.47 -39.50
C THR A 213 -19.28 35.02 -39.74
N PRO A 214 -18.62 34.74 -40.88
CA PRO A 214 -18.38 33.36 -41.33
C PRO A 214 -17.55 32.53 -40.35
N LYS A 215 -16.59 33.12 -39.64
CA LYS A 215 -15.79 32.41 -38.60
C LYS A 215 -16.61 31.95 -37.39
N GLN A 216 -17.62 32.69 -36.98
CA GLN A 216 -18.50 32.30 -35.90
C GLN A 216 -19.47 31.20 -36.35
N SER A 217 -20.02 31.30 -37.56
CA SER A 217 -20.85 30.26 -38.14
C SER A 217 -20.07 28.95 -38.31
N GLU A 218 -18.85 29.01 -38.80
CA GLU A 218 -17.97 27.84 -38.94
C GLU A 218 -17.66 27.19 -37.57
N LEU A 219 -17.34 27.97 -36.55
CA LEU A 219 -17.09 27.41 -35.22
C LEU A 219 -18.33 26.77 -34.61
N LEU A 220 -19.49 27.36 -34.79
CA LEU A 220 -20.76 26.79 -34.29
C LEU A 220 -21.07 25.48 -35.01
N LEU A 221 -20.89 25.38 -36.32
CA LEU A 221 -21.06 24.12 -37.08
C LEU A 221 -20.11 23.05 -36.56
N LYS A 222 -18.83 23.36 -36.34
CA LYS A 222 -17.84 22.43 -35.78
C LYS A 222 -18.22 21.95 -34.37
N TYR A 223 -18.74 22.84 -33.54
CA TYR A 223 -19.24 22.47 -32.22
C TYR A 223 -20.39 21.49 -32.35
N LEU A 224 -21.40 21.76 -33.23
CA LEU A 224 -22.55 20.91 -33.42
C LEU A 224 -22.18 19.50 -33.96
N GLU A 225 -21.18 19.45 -34.84
CA GLU A 225 -20.62 18.19 -35.34
C GLU A 225 -19.90 17.43 -34.22
N PHE A 226 -19.05 18.14 -33.46
CA PHE A 226 -18.24 17.55 -32.40
C PHE A 226 -19.06 17.08 -31.21
N SER A 227 -20.13 17.80 -30.89
CA SER A 227 -21.10 17.45 -29.83
C SER A 227 -22.15 16.44 -30.25
N LYS A 228 -22.13 15.99 -31.53
CA LYS A 228 -23.17 15.13 -32.13
C LYS A 228 -24.58 15.70 -32.02
N ALA A 229 -24.71 17.01 -32.05
CA ALA A 229 -25.96 17.70 -31.87
C ALA A 229 -27.00 17.30 -32.92
N SER A 230 -26.59 17.09 -34.18
CA SER A 230 -27.49 16.60 -35.24
C SER A 230 -28.22 15.28 -34.89
N THR A 231 -27.53 14.36 -34.24
CA THR A 231 -28.13 13.11 -33.76
C THR A 231 -29.07 13.35 -32.57
N ALA A 232 -28.68 14.25 -31.65
CA ALA A 232 -29.51 14.60 -30.49
C ALA A 232 -30.84 15.27 -30.93
N PHE A 233 -30.76 16.18 -31.89
CA PHE A 233 -31.96 16.84 -32.47
C PHE A 233 -32.83 15.86 -33.23
N ALA A 234 -32.26 15.04 -34.10
CA ALA A 234 -33.03 14.03 -34.89
C ALA A 234 -33.77 13.04 -33.99
N LEU A 235 -33.24 12.71 -32.83
CA LEU A 235 -33.87 11.79 -31.87
C LEU A 235 -34.67 12.52 -30.78
N SER A 236 -34.75 13.85 -30.83
CA SER A 236 -35.39 14.70 -29.80
C SER A 236 -34.90 14.38 -28.37
N ASN A 237 -33.63 13.99 -28.24
CA ASN A 237 -33.03 13.60 -26.98
C ASN A 237 -31.71 14.37 -26.75
N MET A 238 -31.78 15.47 -26.01
CA MET A 238 -30.62 16.31 -25.70
C MET A 238 -29.61 15.65 -24.78
N GLY A 239 -29.97 14.56 -24.08
CA GLY A 239 -29.04 13.77 -23.29
C GLY A 239 -27.98 13.01 -24.12
N LEU A 240 -28.10 13.01 -25.46
CA LEU A 240 -27.12 12.44 -26.39
C LEU A 240 -26.03 13.43 -26.82
N LEU A 241 -26.10 14.70 -26.36
CA LEU A 241 -25.03 15.67 -26.61
C LEU A 241 -23.73 15.23 -25.92
N GLU A 242 -22.67 15.12 -26.68
CA GLU A 242 -21.35 14.83 -26.12
C GLU A 242 -20.71 16.12 -25.54
N GLU A 243 -20.04 15.94 -24.42
CA GLU A 243 -19.30 17.01 -23.74
C GLU A 243 -18.08 17.45 -24.56
N VAL A 244 -17.97 18.74 -24.86
CA VAL A 244 -16.90 19.28 -25.73
C VAL A 244 -15.92 20.12 -24.91
N ALA A 245 -14.69 19.60 -24.77
CA ALA A 245 -13.63 20.37 -24.11
C ALA A 245 -13.24 21.61 -24.98
N ARG A 246 -13.19 22.80 -24.33
CA ARG A 246 -12.82 24.05 -24.99
C ARG A 246 -11.50 23.95 -25.76
N ARG A 247 -10.49 23.31 -25.19
CA ARG A 247 -9.18 23.12 -25.86
C ARG A 247 -9.29 22.29 -27.12
N ASP A 248 -10.14 21.27 -27.16
CA ASP A 248 -10.27 20.38 -28.30
C ASP A 248 -11.08 21.02 -29.42
N LEU A 249 -12.11 21.81 -29.08
CA LEU A 249 -12.81 22.67 -30.03
C LEU A 249 -11.89 23.70 -30.69
N LEU A 250 -11.01 24.32 -29.91
CA LEU A 250 -10.07 25.35 -30.42
C LEU A 250 -8.89 24.78 -31.21
N ARG A 251 -8.64 23.48 -31.15
CA ARG A 251 -7.65 22.78 -31.98
C ARG A 251 -8.13 22.47 -33.39
N LEU A 252 -9.40 22.58 -33.64
CA LEU A 252 -9.97 22.34 -34.97
C LEU A 252 -9.51 23.39 -35.96
N PRO A 253 -9.20 23.03 -37.22
CA PRO A 253 -8.79 23.98 -38.25
C PRO A 253 -9.83 25.11 -38.41
N GLY A 254 -9.42 26.38 -38.40
CA GLY A 254 -10.33 27.55 -38.54
C GLY A 254 -11.04 27.97 -37.24
N ALA A 255 -10.93 27.21 -36.14
CA ALA A 255 -11.43 27.64 -34.83
C ALA A 255 -10.56 28.76 -34.25
N SER A 256 -11.17 29.75 -33.59
CA SER A 256 -10.45 30.83 -32.93
C SER A 256 -11.10 31.23 -31.60
N GLU A 257 -10.27 31.61 -30.66
CA GLU A 257 -10.72 32.11 -29.35
C GLU A 257 -11.68 33.30 -29.47
N PHE A 258 -11.41 34.20 -30.45
CA PHE A 258 -12.24 35.35 -30.73
C PHE A 258 -13.66 34.95 -31.19
N ALA A 259 -13.78 33.93 -32.05
CA ALA A 259 -15.07 33.42 -32.49
C ALA A 259 -15.86 32.75 -31.36
N LEU A 260 -15.17 32.01 -30.49
CA LEU A 260 -15.77 31.39 -29.31
C LEU A 260 -16.29 32.47 -28.34
N SER A 261 -15.46 33.45 -28.00
CA SER A 261 -15.85 34.53 -27.08
C SER A 261 -17.03 35.33 -27.62
N ALA A 262 -17.10 35.53 -28.94
CA ALA A 262 -18.20 36.20 -29.57
C ALA A 262 -19.52 35.37 -29.51
N LEU A 263 -19.47 34.07 -29.68
CA LEU A 263 -20.65 33.20 -29.54
C LEU A 263 -21.09 33.08 -28.07
N VAL A 264 -20.15 33.10 -27.13
CA VAL A 264 -20.44 33.18 -25.69
C VAL A 264 -21.09 34.54 -25.33
N GLY A 265 -20.54 35.65 -25.83
CA GLY A 265 -21.11 36.99 -25.65
C GLY A 265 -22.50 37.15 -26.24
N LYS A 266 -22.86 36.39 -27.27
CA LYS A 266 -24.20 36.31 -27.85
C LYS A 266 -25.15 35.35 -27.10
N GLY A 267 -24.64 34.64 -26.09
CA GLY A 267 -25.42 33.69 -25.30
C GLY A 267 -25.72 32.40 -26.05
N VAL A 268 -25.12 32.12 -27.20
CA VAL A 268 -25.36 30.88 -27.99
C VAL A 268 -24.62 29.71 -27.42
N LEU A 269 -23.35 29.92 -27.00
CA LEU A 269 -22.53 28.93 -26.33
C LEU A 269 -22.21 29.37 -24.90
N GLU A 270 -22.10 28.43 -24.00
CA GLU A 270 -21.67 28.67 -22.62
C GLU A 270 -20.36 27.94 -22.35
N VAL A 271 -19.40 28.61 -21.68
CA VAL A 271 -18.18 28.01 -21.16
C VAL A 271 -18.35 27.77 -19.68
N TYR A 272 -18.22 26.52 -19.24
CA TYR A 272 -18.40 26.14 -17.86
C TYR A 272 -17.26 25.23 -17.38
N ASP A 273 -17.14 25.09 -16.06
CA ASP A 273 -16.20 24.17 -15.45
C ASP A 273 -16.80 22.77 -15.42
N TYR A 274 -16.22 21.87 -16.19
CA TYR A 274 -16.61 20.47 -16.23
C TYR A 274 -15.62 19.64 -15.41
N GLU A 275 -16.13 18.81 -14.51
CA GLU A 275 -15.29 17.92 -13.73
C GLU A 275 -14.75 16.81 -14.59
N VAL A 276 -13.44 16.83 -14.84
CA VAL A 276 -12.75 15.79 -15.64
C VAL A 276 -12.17 14.76 -14.69
N GLY A 277 -12.58 13.51 -14.88
CA GLY A 277 -12.01 12.39 -14.16
C GLY A 277 -10.51 12.28 -14.38
N ARG A 278 -9.74 12.06 -13.29
CA ARG A 278 -8.30 11.80 -13.32
C ARG A 278 -7.98 10.35 -13.65
N LEU A 279 -8.97 9.48 -13.54
CA LEU A 279 -8.83 8.05 -13.78
C LEU A 279 -8.68 7.81 -15.29
N LYS A 280 -7.52 7.28 -15.67
CA LYS A 280 -7.25 6.92 -17.07
C LYS A 280 -7.97 5.61 -17.39
N THR A 281 -9.01 5.67 -18.20
CA THR A 281 -9.69 4.50 -18.73
C THR A 281 -9.19 4.22 -20.15
N GLN A 282 -8.91 2.96 -20.46
CA GLN A 282 -8.59 2.51 -21.83
C GLN A 282 -9.79 1.74 -22.39
N LYS A 283 -10.08 1.91 -23.66
CA LYS A 283 -11.11 1.06 -24.31
C LYS A 283 -10.57 -0.37 -24.46
N ALA A 284 -11.39 -1.35 -24.15
CA ALA A 284 -11.07 -2.75 -24.39
C ALA A 284 -10.83 -2.98 -25.89
N LEU A 285 -9.89 -3.87 -26.22
CA LEU A 285 -9.70 -4.35 -27.58
C LEU A 285 -10.37 -5.73 -27.68
N PRO A 286 -11.55 -5.84 -28.28
CA PRO A 286 -12.35 -7.08 -28.29
C PRO A 286 -11.63 -8.28 -28.93
N GLU A 287 -10.70 -8.03 -29.84
CA GLU A 287 -9.96 -9.07 -30.60
C GLU A 287 -8.88 -9.81 -29.78
N LEU A 288 -8.59 -9.36 -28.56
CA LEU A 288 -7.61 -10.00 -27.67
C LEU A 288 -8.27 -10.86 -26.58
N LEU A 289 -9.51 -11.20 -26.77
CA LEU A 289 -10.30 -12.00 -25.86
C LEU A 289 -9.68 -13.39 -25.66
N THR A 290 -9.44 -13.69 -24.42
CA THR A 290 -9.23 -14.97 -23.74
C THR A 290 -8.66 -16.09 -24.61
N LYS A 291 -7.41 -16.40 -24.38
CA LYS A 291 -6.81 -17.64 -24.86
C LYS A 291 -7.64 -18.82 -24.36
N GLU A 292 -7.84 -19.83 -25.21
CA GLU A 292 -8.46 -21.06 -24.76
C GLU A 292 -7.63 -21.69 -23.63
N LEU A 293 -8.32 -22.13 -22.60
CA LEU A 293 -7.72 -22.87 -21.51
C LEU A 293 -7.22 -24.22 -22.03
N ASN A 294 -6.00 -24.60 -21.71
CA ASN A 294 -5.53 -25.95 -21.97
C ASN A 294 -6.29 -26.95 -21.07
N PRO A 295 -6.19 -28.26 -21.33
CA PRO A 295 -6.96 -29.26 -20.59
C PRO A 295 -6.77 -29.18 -19.06
N ALA A 296 -5.54 -28.99 -18.57
CA ALA A 296 -5.26 -28.89 -17.15
C ALA A 296 -5.84 -27.60 -16.52
N GLN A 297 -5.76 -26.48 -17.23
CA GLN A 297 -6.37 -25.22 -16.80
C GLN A 297 -7.90 -25.30 -16.78
N ARG A 298 -8.49 -25.97 -17.79
CA ARG A 298 -9.94 -26.19 -17.87
C ARG A 298 -10.42 -27.05 -16.70
N GLN A 299 -9.73 -28.14 -16.41
CA GLN A 299 -10.03 -28.98 -15.26
C GLN A 299 -9.96 -28.18 -13.96
N ALA A 300 -8.88 -27.42 -13.72
CA ALA A 300 -8.73 -26.59 -12.54
C ALA A 300 -9.84 -25.52 -12.44
N TYR A 301 -10.22 -24.89 -13.55
CA TYR A 301 -11.34 -23.96 -13.61
C TYR A 301 -12.66 -24.61 -13.21
N GLU A 302 -12.96 -25.79 -13.76
CA GLU A 302 -14.18 -26.56 -13.45
C GLU A 302 -14.21 -26.97 -11.97
N GLU A 303 -13.08 -27.40 -11.40
CA GLU A 303 -12.95 -27.73 -9.98
C GLU A 303 -13.20 -26.51 -9.08
N ILE A 304 -12.70 -25.32 -9.47
CA ILE A 304 -12.96 -24.05 -8.77
C ILE A 304 -14.45 -23.70 -8.82
N MET A 305 -15.07 -23.88 -9.99
CA MET A 305 -16.49 -23.55 -10.18
C MET A 305 -17.44 -24.47 -9.41
N GLN A 306 -17.05 -25.71 -9.17
CA GLN A 306 -17.78 -26.68 -8.35
C GLN A 306 -17.70 -26.39 -6.85
N SER A 307 -16.81 -25.52 -6.40
CA SER A 307 -16.72 -25.09 -5.00
C SER A 307 -17.94 -24.21 -4.66
N ALA A 308 -18.68 -24.56 -3.61
CA ALA A 308 -19.90 -23.85 -3.27
C ALA A 308 -19.64 -22.55 -2.50
N SER A 309 -19.03 -22.62 -1.34
CA SER A 309 -18.80 -21.47 -0.43
C SER A 309 -17.44 -21.50 0.27
N GLU A 310 -16.76 -22.65 0.23
CA GLU A 310 -15.43 -22.76 0.82
C GLU A 310 -14.39 -21.97 0.00
N PRO A 311 -13.40 -21.34 0.67
CA PRO A 311 -12.27 -20.74 -0.02
C PRO A 311 -11.50 -21.78 -0.84
N VAL A 312 -11.02 -21.40 -2.01
CA VAL A 312 -10.24 -22.27 -2.89
C VAL A 312 -8.77 -21.88 -2.84
N LEU A 313 -7.88 -22.83 -2.61
CA LEU A 313 -6.45 -22.69 -2.82
C LEU A 313 -6.08 -23.25 -4.19
N LEU A 314 -5.71 -22.38 -5.13
CA LEU A 314 -5.13 -22.75 -6.42
C LEU A 314 -3.60 -22.84 -6.29
N HIS A 315 -3.09 -24.05 -6.05
CA HIS A 315 -1.66 -24.32 -6.00
C HIS A 315 -1.15 -24.64 -7.40
N GLY A 316 -0.60 -23.67 -8.07
CA GLY A 316 -0.12 -23.83 -9.46
C GLY A 316 1.34 -23.45 -9.62
N VAL A 317 2.14 -24.31 -10.22
CA VAL A 317 3.57 -24.06 -10.47
C VAL A 317 3.79 -22.72 -11.21
N THR A 318 4.98 -22.17 -11.08
CA THR A 318 5.34 -20.92 -11.79
C THR A 318 5.14 -21.10 -13.31
N SER A 319 4.51 -20.12 -13.96
CA SER A 319 4.18 -20.17 -15.41
C SER A 319 3.18 -21.27 -15.80
N SER A 320 2.34 -21.74 -14.90
CA SER A 320 1.23 -22.65 -15.22
C SER A 320 0.04 -21.96 -15.89
N GLY A 321 0.03 -20.61 -15.91
CA GLY A 321 -1.04 -19.82 -16.50
C GLY A 321 -2.22 -19.57 -15.58
N LYS A 322 -2.02 -19.51 -14.27
CA LYS A 322 -3.05 -19.12 -13.27
C LYS A 322 -3.84 -17.88 -13.68
N THR A 323 -3.17 -16.89 -14.26
CA THR A 323 -3.80 -15.63 -14.69
C THR A 323 -4.89 -15.84 -15.74
N GLU A 324 -4.77 -16.84 -16.62
CA GLU A 324 -5.84 -17.14 -17.60
C GLU A 324 -7.09 -17.67 -16.90
N ILE A 325 -6.91 -18.50 -15.87
CA ILE A 325 -8.02 -18.99 -15.04
C ILE A 325 -8.69 -17.80 -14.32
N TYR A 326 -7.88 -16.87 -13.77
CA TYR A 326 -8.41 -15.67 -13.11
C TYR A 326 -9.24 -14.81 -14.07
N ILE A 327 -8.75 -14.58 -15.29
CA ILE A 327 -9.46 -13.81 -16.31
C ILE A 327 -10.83 -14.45 -16.61
N ARG A 328 -10.88 -15.77 -16.75
CA ARG A 328 -12.16 -16.48 -16.98
C ARG A 328 -13.13 -16.34 -15.81
N LEU A 329 -12.65 -16.51 -14.58
CA LEU A 329 -13.48 -16.35 -13.38
C LEU A 329 -14.01 -14.93 -13.24
N ILE A 330 -13.17 -13.92 -13.57
CA ILE A 330 -13.58 -12.51 -13.57
C ILE A 330 -14.66 -12.28 -14.62
N GLU A 331 -14.47 -12.73 -15.86
CA GLU A 331 -15.47 -12.59 -16.94
C GLU A 331 -16.83 -13.13 -16.51
N GLU A 332 -16.83 -14.32 -15.92
CA GLU A 332 -18.08 -14.95 -15.49
C GLU A 332 -18.75 -14.20 -14.34
N ALA A 333 -18.00 -13.71 -13.36
CA ALA A 333 -18.54 -12.90 -12.28
C ALA A 333 -19.14 -11.58 -12.83
N LEU A 334 -18.44 -10.93 -13.76
CA LEU A 334 -18.94 -9.71 -14.42
C LEU A 334 -20.21 -9.96 -15.26
N GLN A 335 -20.31 -11.12 -15.89
CA GLN A 335 -21.53 -11.49 -16.64
C GLN A 335 -22.73 -11.69 -15.70
N ARG A 336 -22.50 -12.12 -14.45
CA ARG A 336 -23.56 -12.21 -13.43
C ARG A 336 -23.89 -10.85 -12.79
N GLY A 337 -23.24 -9.76 -13.22
CA GLY A 337 -23.40 -8.42 -12.63
C GLY A 337 -22.74 -8.27 -11.26
N GLU A 338 -21.81 -9.16 -10.92
CA GLU A 338 -21.06 -9.12 -9.67
C GLU A 338 -19.82 -8.22 -9.79
N GLN A 339 -19.41 -7.63 -8.67
CA GLN A 339 -18.14 -6.91 -8.57
C GLN A 339 -17.02 -7.89 -8.19
N VAL A 340 -15.82 -7.61 -8.68
CA VAL A 340 -14.62 -8.42 -8.43
C VAL A 340 -13.53 -7.59 -7.80
N LEU A 341 -12.91 -8.13 -6.75
CA LEU A 341 -11.70 -7.59 -6.15
C LEU A 341 -10.52 -8.52 -6.44
N TYR A 342 -9.56 -8.04 -7.21
CA TYR A 342 -8.32 -8.76 -7.49
C TYR A 342 -7.16 -8.13 -6.71
N LEU A 343 -6.70 -8.83 -5.68
CA LEU A 343 -5.60 -8.41 -4.82
C LEU A 343 -4.26 -8.90 -5.35
N LEU A 344 -3.32 -7.98 -5.45
CA LEU A 344 -1.93 -8.25 -5.75
C LEU A 344 -1.01 -7.73 -4.64
N PRO A 345 0.16 -8.35 -4.42
CA PRO A 345 1.22 -7.77 -3.62
C PRO A 345 1.65 -6.41 -4.18
N GLU A 346 2.02 -5.47 -3.31
CA GLU A 346 2.40 -4.09 -3.73
C GLU A 346 3.46 -4.05 -4.84
N ILE A 347 4.40 -5.00 -4.81
CA ILE A 347 5.49 -5.08 -5.79
C ILE A 347 5.03 -5.75 -7.09
N ALA A 348 4.01 -6.61 -7.03
CA ALA A 348 3.50 -7.34 -8.19
C ALA A 348 2.50 -6.53 -9.03
N LEU A 349 2.03 -5.38 -8.55
CA LEU A 349 1.20 -4.46 -9.33
C LEU A 349 2.06 -3.78 -10.42
N THR A 350 2.57 -4.59 -11.33
CA THR A 350 3.45 -4.16 -12.41
C THR A 350 2.64 -3.67 -13.60
N THR A 351 3.30 -2.85 -14.44
CA THR A 351 2.72 -2.39 -15.71
C THR A 351 2.25 -3.55 -16.58
N GLN A 352 2.92 -4.72 -16.51
CA GLN A 352 2.56 -5.90 -17.31
C GLN A 352 1.17 -6.44 -16.97
N ILE A 353 0.88 -6.69 -15.69
CA ILE A 353 -0.44 -7.23 -15.29
C ILE A 353 -1.54 -6.18 -15.51
N MET A 354 -1.25 -4.90 -15.19
CA MET A 354 -2.19 -3.82 -15.46
C MET A 354 -2.50 -3.70 -16.96
N THR A 355 -1.47 -3.68 -17.81
CA THR A 355 -1.66 -3.61 -19.28
C THR A 355 -2.43 -4.82 -19.79
N ARG A 356 -2.14 -6.02 -19.29
CA ARG A 356 -2.84 -7.23 -19.70
C ARG A 356 -4.33 -7.18 -19.35
N LEU A 357 -4.66 -6.83 -18.10
CA LEU A 357 -6.07 -6.74 -17.67
C LEU A 357 -6.78 -5.56 -18.33
N SER A 358 -6.10 -4.42 -18.54
CA SER A 358 -6.68 -3.27 -19.25
C SER A 358 -7.01 -3.59 -20.71
N ARG A 359 -6.22 -4.44 -21.37
CA ARG A 359 -6.54 -4.90 -22.74
C ARG A 359 -7.79 -5.77 -22.79
N VAL A 360 -8.01 -6.59 -21.77
CA VAL A 360 -9.17 -7.51 -21.70
C VAL A 360 -10.42 -6.78 -21.21
N PHE A 361 -10.31 -6.03 -20.12
CA PHE A 361 -11.46 -5.47 -19.41
C PHE A 361 -11.70 -3.97 -19.68
N GLY A 362 -10.73 -3.27 -20.24
CA GLY A 362 -10.87 -1.88 -20.67
C GLY A 362 -11.34 -0.95 -19.56
N ASP A 363 -12.45 -0.25 -19.80
CA ASP A 363 -13.06 0.73 -18.91
C ASP A 363 -13.77 0.12 -17.68
N LYS A 364 -13.95 -1.21 -17.66
CA LYS A 364 -14.48 -1.95 -16.51
C LYS A 364 -13.45 -2.08 -15.37
N LEU A 365 -12.15 -1.83 -15.66
CA LEU A 365 -11.06 -2.00 -14.70
C LEU A 365 -10.76 -0.70 -13.96
N GLY A 366 -10.95 -0.72 -12.65
CA GLY A 366 -10.41 0.28 -11.71
C GLY A 366 -9.12 -0.22 -11.05
N VAL A 367 -8.11 0.64 -10.92
CA VAL A 367 -6.84 0.29 -10.24
C VAL A 367 -6.70 1.13 -8.98
N TYR A 368 -6.49 0.47 -7.83
CA TYR A 368 -6.34 1.13 -6.53
C TYR A 368 -5.01 0.80 -5.87
N HIS A 369 -4.17 1.81 -5.73
CA HIS A 369 -2.83 1.66 -5.15
C HIS A 369 -2.48 2.81 -4.20
N SER A 370 -1.78 2.51 -3.10
CA SER A 370 -1.36 3.50 -2.09
C SER A 370 -0.41 4.59 -2.62
N LYS A 371 0.33 4.30 -3.70
CA LYS A 371 1.23 5.27 -4.38
C LYS A 371 0.52 6.19 -5.37
N PHE A 372 -0.77 5.98 -5.63
CA PHE A 372 -1.52 6.89 -6.48
C PHE A 372 -1.78 8.22 -5.73
N PRO A 373 -1.86 9.34 -6.47
CA PRO A 373 -2.26 10.61 -5.89
C PRO A 373 -3.54 10.45 -5.07
N ASP A 374 -3.60 11.11 -3.92
CA ASP A 374 -4.75 10.98 -3.02
C ASP A 374 -6.07 11.36 -3.71
N ALA A 375 -6.02 12.35 -4.61
CA ALA A 375 -7.18 12.76 -5.40
C ALA A 375 -7.73 11.64 -6.31
N GLU A 376 -6.89 10.82 -6.93
CA GLU A 376 -7.33 9.67 -7.73
C GLU A 376 -7.98 8.59 -6.85
N ARG A 377 -7.44 8.41 -5.64
CA ARG A 377 -8.00 7.47 -4.67
C ARG A 377 -9.37 7.91 -4.15
N VAL A 378 -9.55 9.21 -3.92
CA VAL A 378 -10.86 9.80 -3.56
C VAL A 378 -11.87 9.62 -4.71
N GLU A 379 -11.48 9.94 -5.93
CA GLU A 379 -12.34 9.80 -7.12
C GLU A 379 -12.78 8.35 -7.32
N LEU A 380 -11.85 7.39 -7.17
CA LEU A 380 -12.20 5.98 -7.27
C LEU A 380 -13.16 5.56 -6.14
N TRP A 381 -12.95 6.03 -4.91
CA TRP A 381 -13.87 5.79 -3.80
C TRP A 381 -15.28 6.29 -4.10
N GLN A 382 -15.40 7.55 -4.54
CA GLN A 382 -16.68 8.17 -4.91
C GLN A 382 -17.35 7.43 -6.07
N ARG A 383 -16.57 7.02 -7.09
CA ARG A 383 -17.09 6.23 -8.19
C ARG A 383 -17.63 4.87 -7.75
N GLN A 384 -16.99 4.22 -6.78
CA GLN A 384 -17.50 2.97 -6.22
C GLN A 384 -18.83 3.13 -5.47
N LEU A 385 -19.10 4.32 -4.93
CA LEU A 385 -20.39 4.67 -4.31
C LEU A 385 -21.45 5.11 -5.32
N SER A 386 -21.06 5.49 -6.53
CA SER A 386 -21.98 5.97 -7.59
C SER A 386 -22.84 4.85 -8.17
N GLU A 387 -23.72 5.21 -9.10
CA GLU A 387 -24.55 4.26 -9.86
C GLU A 387 -23.75 3.43 -10.88
N HIS A 388 -22.56 3.93 -11.26
CA HIS A 388 -21.67 3.28 -12.24
C HIS A 388 -20.31 2.93 -11.64
N PRO A 389 -20.25 2.03 -10.64
CA PRO A 389 -19.00 1.61 -10.05
C PRO A 389 -18.14 0.82 -11.04
N PHE A 390 -16.82 0.79 -10.80
CA PHE A 390 -16.00 -0.20 -11.50
C PHE A 390 -16.41 -1.62 -11.10
N PRO A 391 -16.76 -2.48 -12.04
CA PRO A 391 -17.12 -3.86 -11.72
C PRO A 391 -15.89 -4.72 -11.38
N LEU A 392 -14.69 -4.33 -11.83
CA LEU A 392 -13.43 -4.99 -11.49
C LEU A 392 -12.47 -3.99 -10.85
N ILE A 393 -12.03 -4.28 -9.63
CA ILE A 393 -10.96 -3.54 -8.95
C ILE A 393 -9.72 -4.40 -8.86
N LEU A 394 -8.63 -3.90 -9.44
CA LEU A 394 -7.28 -4.41 -9.22
C LEU A 394 -6.59 -3.57 -8.17
N GLY A 395 -6.14 -4.20 -7.09
CA GLY A 395 -5.54 -3.40 -6.03
C GLY A 395 -4.62 -4.15 -5.10
N VAL A 396 -4.05 -3.39 -4.18
CA VAL A 396 -3.21 -3.90 -3.08
C VAL A 396 -4.04 -4.04 -1.81
N ARG A 397 -3.42 -4.44 -0.70
CA ARG A 397 -4.08 -4.68 0.59
C ARG A 397 -5.13 -3.62 1.00
N SER A 398 -4.89 -2.34 0.70
CA SER A 398 -5.80 -1.25 1.08
C SER A 398 -7.10 -1.21 0.27
N SER A 399 -7.18 -1.89 -0.86
CA SER A 399 -8.41 -1.97 -1.67
C SER A 399 -9.53 -2.79 -1.03
N LEU A 400 -9.22 -3.58 0.00
CA LEU A 400 -10.23 -4.24 0.83
C LEU A 400 -11.23 -3.28 1.51
N PHE A 401 -10.83 -2.04 1.72
CA PHE A 401 -11.67 -1.03 2.36
C PHE A 401 -12.62 -0.31 1.42
N LEU A 402 -12.50 -0.52 0.11
CA LEU A 402 -13.38 0.12 -0.88
C LEU A 402 -14.85 -0.31 -0.70
N PRO A 403 -15.80 0.58 -1.05
CA PRO A 403 -17.21 0.24 -1.01
C PRO A 403 -17.59 -0.66 -2.17
N PHE A 404 -18.02 -1.89 -1.87
CA PHE A 404 -18.59 -2.84 -2.82
C PHE A 404 -20.05 -3.09 -2.47
N ARG A 405 -20.93 -2.97 -3.46
CA ARG A 405 -22.39 -3.22 -3.29
C ARG A 405 -22.76 -4.65 -3.57
N ASN A 406 -22.10 -5.28 -4.55
CA ASN A 406 -22.39 -6.66 -5.00
C ASN A 406 -21.07 -7.40 -5.26
N LEU A 407 -20.23 -7.55 -4.22
CA LEU A 407 -18.96 -8.27 -4.33
C LEU A 407 -19.23 -9.77 -4.44
N GLY A 408 -18.88 -10.37 -5.59
CA GLY A 408 -19.10 -11.80 -5.88
C GLY A 408 -17.82 -12.63 -5.90
N LEU A 409 -16.66 -12.01 -6.17
CA LEU A 409 -15.39 -12.73 -6.26
C LEU A 409 -14.25 -11.91 -5.68
N ILE A 410 -13.42 -12.56 -4.84
CA ILE A 410 -12.14 -12.02 -4.37
C ILE A 410 -11.03 -12.96 -4.81
N ILE A 411 -10.06 -12.46 -5.56
CA ILE A 411 -8.85 -13.17 -5.94
C ILE A 411 -7.68 -12.59 -5.15
N VAL A 412 -6.93 -13.45 -4.46
CA VAL A 412 -5.70 -13.09 -3.75
C VAL A 412 -4.55 -13.82 -4.43
N ASP A 413 -3.83 -13.14 -5.28
CA ASP A 413 -2.70 -13.73 -5.99
C ASP A 413 -1.42 -13.64 -5.16
N GLU A 414 -0.55 -14.65 -5.30
CA GLU A 414 0.63 -14.83 -4.46
C GLU A 414 0.30 -14.71 -2.95
N GLU A 415 -0.70 -15.49 -2.49
CA GLU A 415 -1.31 -15.38 -1.16
C GLU A 415 -0.31 -15.47 0.03
N HIS A 416 0.84 -16.11 -0.22
CA HIS A 416 1.92 -16.28 0.75
C HIS A 416 2.72 -15.00 1.01
N GLU A 417 2.50 -13.96 0.20
CA GLU A 417 3.33 -12.77 0.24
C GLU A 417 3.18 -11.96 1.52
N THR A 418 4.33 -11.64 2.10
CA THR A 418 4.41 -10.91 3.38
C THR A 418 3.90 -9.48 3.31
N SER A 419 3.84 -8.89 2.11
CA SER A 419 3.33 -7.53 1.89
C SER A 419 1.82 -7.38 2.13
N TYR A 420 1.07 -8.48 2.20
CA TYR A 420 -0.32 -8.46 2.62
C TYR A 420 -0.52 -8.12 4.10
N LYS A 421 0.50 -8.31 4.93
CA LYS A 421 0.49 -7.90 6.33
C LYS A 421 0.91 -6.44 6.47
N GLN A 422 0.06 -5.61 7.06
CA GLN A 422 0.41 -4.27 7.51
C GLN A 422 1.11 -4.36 8.86
N GLN A 423 2.34 -3.87 8.95
CA GLN A 423 3.11 -3.90 10.20
C GLN A 423 2.87 -2.64 11.03
N ASP A 424 2.86 -1.47 10.39
CA ASP A 424 2.65 -0.17 11.01
C ASP A 424 2.10 0.80 9.95
N PRO A 425 1.20 1.72 10.32
CA PRO A 425 0.49 1.85 11.60
C PRO A 425 -0.60 0.78 11.81
N ALA A 426 -1.30 0.84 12.97
CA ALA A 426 -2.52 0.06 13.17
C ALA A 426 -3.61 0.49 12.17
N PRO A 427 -4.51 -0.43 11.79
CA PRO A 427 -4.62 -1.86 12.13
C PRO A 427 -3.49 -2.69 11.51
N ARG A 428 -2.89 -3.60 12.29
CA ARG A 428 -1.85 -4.52 11.81
C ARG A 428 -2.46 -5.76 11.17
N TYR A 429 -3.29 -5.55 10.16
CA TYR A 429 -4.08 -6.60 9.52
C TYR A 429 -3.31 -7.35 8.43
N ASN A 430 -3.71 -8.60 8.19
CA ASN A 430 -3.30 -9.36 7.02
C ASN A 430 -4.43 -9.32 5.99
N ALA A 431 -4.16 -8.80 4.79
CA ALA A 431 -5.17 -8.61 3.76
C ALA A 431 -5.71 -9.93 3.20
N ARG A 432 -4.89 -10.99 3.09
CA ARG A 432 -5.34 -12.32 2.72
C ARG A 432 -6.42 -12.83 3.69
N ASP A 433 -6.13 -12.77 4.99
CA ASP A 433 -7.03 -13.28 6.02
C ASP A 433 -8.27 -12.39 6.16
N ALA A 434 -8.10 -11.08 6.04
CA ALA A 434 -9.20 -10.12 6.02
C ALA A 434 -10.12 -10.29 4.80
N ALA A 435 -9.58 -10.68 3.63
CA ALA A 435 -10.35 -10.98 2.43
C ALA A 435 -11.31 -12.17 2.64
N LEU A 436 -10.87 -13.20 3.37
CA LEU A 436 -11.73 -14.35 3.74
C LEU A 436 -12.94 -13.91 4.59
N VAL A 437 -12.73 -12.98 5.50
CA VAL A 437 -13.80 -12.46 6.35
C VAL A 437 -14.73 -11.53 5.57
N LEU A 438 -14.19 -10.66 4.73
CA LEU A 438 -14.98 -9.81 3.84
C LEU A 438 -15.86 -10.66 2.93
N ALA A 439 -15.30 -11.70 2.34
CA ALA A 439 -16.04 -12.63 1.49
C ALA A 439 -17.19 -13.32 2.23
N ARG A 440 -16.93 -13.78 3.46
CA ARG A 440 -17.97 -14.40 4.28
C ARG A 440 -19.13 -13.44 4.59
N SER A 441 -18.82 -12.15 4.81
CA SER A 441 -19.86 -11.14 5.09
C SER A 441 -20.65 -10.71 3.86
N THR A 442 -20.05 -10.79 2.67
CA THR A 442 -20.68 -10.40 1.40
C THR A 442 -21.25 -11.58 0.60
N GLY A 443 -20.93 -12.81 0.97
CA GLY A 443 -21.27 -14.02 0.20
C GLY A 443 -20.36 -14.24 -1.03
N ALA A 444 -19.26 -13.49 -1.14
CA ALA A 444 -18.33 -13.61 -2.26
C ALA A 444 -17.52 -14.92 -2.20
N ARG A 445 -17.14 -15.44 -3.36
CA ARG A 445 -16.15 -16.54 -3.47
C ARG A 445 -14.74 -15.99 -3.27
N VAL A 446 -13.84 -16.83 -2.70
CA VAL A 446 -12.42 -16.49 -2.52
C VAL A 446 -11.55 -17.50 -3.23
N LEU A 447 -10.64 -16.99 -4.05
CA LEU A 447 -9.57 -17.76 -4.67
C LEU A 447 -8.22 -17.26 -4.17
N LEU A 448 -7.48 -18.14 -3.50
CA LEU A 448 -6.11 -17.91 -3.06
C LEU A 448 -5.17 -18.58 -4.07
N GLY A 449 -4.42 -17.80 -4.83
CA GLY A 449 -3.54 -18.34 -5.87
C GLY A 449 -2.07 -18.19 -5.52
N THR A 450 -1.28 -19.24 -5.75
CA THR A 450 0.16 -19.20 -5.49
C THR A 450 0.89 -20.40 -6.11
N ALA A 451 2.21 -20.27 -6.30
CA ALA A 451 3.07 -21.39 -6.64
C ALA A 451 3.69 -22.06 -5.40
N THR A 452 3.77 -21.32 -4.31
CA THR A 452 4.42 -21.75 -3.05
C THR A 452 3.54 -21.31 -1.88
N PRO A 453 2.48 -22.05 -1.57
CA PRO A 453 1.51 -21.69 -0.53
C PRO A 453 2.15 -21.35 0.83
N ALA A 454 1.50 -20.51 1.61
CA ALA A 454 1.84 -20.42 3.02
C ALA A 454 1.50 -21.74 3.73
N VAL A 455 2.33 -22.15 4.68
CA VAL A 455 2.15 -23.44 5.40
C VAL A 455 0.78 -23.50 6.05
N GLU A 456 0.30 -22.40 6.62
CA GLU A 456 -1.03 -22.29 7.25
C GLU A 456 -2.17 -22.44 6.23
N THR A 457 -2.04 -21.83 5.06
CA THR A 457 -3.03 -21.93 3.97
C THR A 457 -3.11 -23.33 3.42
N TYR A 458 -1.96 -23.94 3.15
CA TYR A 458 -1.88 -25.32 2.65
C TYR A 458 -2.41 -26.34 3.68
N HIS A 459 -2.10 -26.12 4.97
CA HIS A 459 -2.66 -26.92 6.05
C HIS A 459 -4.19 -26.84 6.12
N ASN A 460 -4.76 -25.64 5.96
CA ASN A 460 -6.19 -25.45 5.90
C ASN A 460 -6.83 -26.17 4.70
N ALA A 461 -6.14 -26.21 3.57
CA ALA A 461 -6.61 -26.93 2.39
C ALA A 461 -6.57 -28.45 2.61
N LEU A 462 -5.48 -29.01 3.16
CA LEU A 462 -5.37 -30.44 3.46
C LEU A 462 -6.33 -30.89 4.59
N SER A 463 -6.67 -30.01 5.51
CA SER A 463 -7.65 -30.28 6.58
C SER A 463 -9.12 -30.14 6.15
N GLY A 464 -9.38 -29.84 4.88
CA GLY A 464 -10.73 -29.69 4.32
C GLY A 464 -11.43 -28.38 4.65
N LYS A 465 -10.74 -27.40 5.25
CA LYS A 465 -11.28 -26.04 5.45
C LYS A 465 -11.33 -25.22 4.17
N TYR A 466 -10.38 -25.47 3.27
CA TYR A 466 -10.33 -24.89 1.94
C TYR A 466 -10.31 -26.02 0.92
N ARG A 467 -10.81 -25.76 -0.28
CA ARG A 467 -10.67 -26.68 -1.39
C ARG A 467 -9.28 -26.51 -2.02
N LEU A 468 -8.54 -27.60 -2.17
CA LEU A 468 -7.26 -27.63 -2.88
C LEU A 468 -7.51 -27.92 -4.34
N VAL A 469 -7.05 -27.03 -5.24
CA VAL A 469 -6.98 -27.26 -6.68
C VAL A 469 -5.52 -27.15 -7.12
N GLU A 470 -5.00 -28.18 -7.77
CA GLU A 470 -3.59 -28.23 -8.16
C GLU A 470 -3.40 -28.07 -9.66
N LEU A 471 -2.44 -27.23 -10.06
CA LEU A 471 -2.04 -27.03 -11.45
C LEU A 471 -0.53 -27.29 -11.56
N THR A 472 -0.17 -28.57 -11.74
CA THR A 472 1.19 -29.09 -11.59
C THR A 472 2.04 -28.93 -12.84
N THR A 473 1.44 -28.62 -14.00
CA THR A 473 2.16 -28.51 -15.28
C THR A 473 2.37 -27.05 -15.68
N ARG A 474 3.53 -26.76 -16.27
CA ARG A 474 3.79 -25.45 -16.90
C ARG A 474 3.08 -25.36 -18.25
N TYR A 475 2.69 -24.14 -18.61
CA TYR A 475 2.13 -23.88 -19.93
C TYR A 475 3.15 -24.17 -21.05
N GLY A 476 2.80 -25.01 -22.04
CA GLY A 476 3.64 -25.37 -23.17
C GLY A 476 4.75 -26.40 -22.85
N ASP A 477 4.53 -27.30 -21.89
CA ASP A 477 5.42 -28.41 -21.50
C ASP A 477 6.88 -28.03 -21.20
N ARG A 478 7.07 -26.81 -20.67
CA ARG A 478 8.39 -26.29 -20.33
C ARG A 478 8.94 -26.95 -19.09
N GLN A 479 10.19 -27.39 -19.17
CA GLN A 479 10.91 -27.96 -18.03
C GLN A 479 11.24 -26.89 -16.98
N LEU A 480 11.35 -27.34 -15.73
CA LEU A 480 11.91 -26.52 -14.65
C LEU A 480 13.41 -26.25 -14.94
N PRO A 481 13.96 -25.10 -14.52
CA PRO A 481 15.38 -24.83 -14.68
C PRO A 481 16.21 -25.88 -13.92
N GLU A 482 17.42 -26.11 -14.38
CA GLU A 482 18.40 -26.86 -13.62
C GLU A 482 18.95 -25.98 -12.48
N ILE A 483 19.06 -26.54 -11.28
CA ILE A 483 19.61 -25.83 -10.13
C ILE A 483 20.91 -26.52 -9.72
N VAL A 484 22.04 -25.84 -9.88
CA VAL A 484 23.38 -26.30 -9.48
C VAL A 484 23.74 -25.60 -8.17
N VAL A 485 24.06 -26.40 -7.15
CA VAL A 485 24.45 -25.87 -5.83
C VAL A 485 25.96 -25.77 -5.72
N GLU A 486 26.47 -24.61 -5.41
CA GLU A 486 27.88 -24.32 -5.20
C GLU A 486 28.20 -24.13 -3.70
N ASP A 487 29.08 -24.97 -3.15
CA ASP A 487 29.58 -24.80 -1.78
C ASP A 487 30.62 -23.70 -1.70
N VAL A 488 30.17 -22.51 -1.36
CA VAL A 488 31.02 -21.31 -1.25
C VAL A 488 32.08 -21.44 -0.15
N LYS A 489 31.82 -22.21 0.91
CA LYS A 489 32.76 -22.45 2.00
C LYS A 489 33.94 -23.26 1.50
N GLU A 490 33.69 -24.33 0.74
CA GLU A 490 34.72 -25.18 0.18
C GLU A 490 35.53 -24.49 -0.93
N LEU A 491 34.85 -23.78 -1.84
CA LEU A 491 35.48 -22.97 -2.88
C LEU A 491 36.44 -21.92 -2.32
N ARG A 492 36.09 -21.27 -1.24
CA ARG A 492 36.95 -20.28 -0.56
C ARG A 492 38.12 -20.96 0.14
N ARG A 493 37.90 -22.11 0.79
CA ARG A 493 38.97 -22.89 1.42
C ARG A 493 40.03 -23.31 0.40
N LYS A 494 39.59 -23.74 -0.79
CA LYS A 494 40.45 -24.12 -1.89
C LYS A 494 41.05 -22.92 -2.65
N LYS A 495 40.76 -21.68 -2.25
CA LYS A 495 41.18 -20.42 -2.93
C LYS A 495 40.72 -20.30 -4.39
N LEU A 496 39.65 -21.01 -4.76
CA LEU A 496 39.08 -21.00 -6.11
C LEU A 496 38.10 -19.80 -6.31
N MET A 497 37.62 -19.24 -5.24
CA MET A 497 36.67 -18.10 -5.28
C MET A 497 37.40 -16.81 -4.91
N LYS A 498 37.74 -16.02 -5.94
CA LYS A 498 38.42 -14.71 -5.81
C LYS A 498 37.46 -13.52 -5.94
N SER A 499 36.18 -13.75 -6.19
CA SER A 499 35.14 -12.75 -6.41
C SER A 499 33.83 -13.16 -5.68
N PRO A 500 32.77 -12.36 -5.70
CA PRO A 500 31.45 -12.77 -5.25
C PRO A 500 30.86 -13.96 -6.03
N PHE A 501 31.41 -14.25 -7.20
CA PHE A 501 30.91 -15.27 -8.11
C PHE A 501 31.74 -16.54 -8.00
N SER A 502 31.07 -17.70 -7.95
CA SER A 502 31.77 -19.00 -8.08
C SER A 502 32.33 -19.17 -9.49
N PRO A 503 33.34 -20.01 -9.67
CA PRO A 503 33.87 -20.30 -11.00
C PRO A 503 32.79 -20.72 -12.00
N ARG A 504 31.89 -21.62 -11.58
CA ARG A 504 30.76 -22.07 -12.38
C ARG A 504 29.85 -20.93 -12.81
N LEU A 505 29.45 -20.04 -11.85
CA LEU A 505 28.59 -18.89 -12.17
C LEU A 505 29.29 -17.95 -13.16
N THR A 506 30.60 -17.72 -13.00
CA THR A 506 31.38 -16.87 -13.90
C THR A 506 31.41 -17.43 -15.32
N GLU A 507 31.56 -18.75 -15.49
CA GLU A 507 31.53 -19.43 -16.76
C GLU A 507 30.17 -19.33 -17.44
N GLU A 508 29.10 -19.61 -16.71
CA GLU A 508 27.73 -19.57 -17.22
C GLU A 508 27.30 -18.15 -17.62
N ILE A 509 27.73 -17.11 -16.90
CA ILE A 509 27.49 -15.73 -17.30
C ILE A 509 28.19 -15.44 -18.63
N ARG A 510 29.46 -15.89 -18.84
CA ARG A 510 30.16 -15.69 -20.11
C ARG A 510 29.46 -16.39 -21.26
N GLU A 511 29.02 -17.63 -21.05
CA GLU A 511 28.31 -18.40 -22.07
C GLU A 511 26.98 -17.71 -22.43
N ALA A 512 26.19 -17.29 -21.44
CA ALA A 512 24.93 -16.58 -21.69
C ALA A 512 25.14 -15.28 -22.49
N LEU A 513 26.14 -14.49 -22.11
CA LEU A 513 26.47 -13.24 -22.84
C LEU A 513 26.93 -13.53 -24.29
N ALA A 514 27.72 -14.57 -24.51
CA ALA A 514 28.14 -14.98 -25.85
C ALA A 514 26.97 -15.41 -26.75
N HIS A 515 25.88 -15.89 -26.17
CA HIS A 515 24.64 -16.26 -26.86
C HIS A 515 23.60 -15.13 -26.88
N HIS A 516 23.95 -13.91 -26.48
CA HIS A 516 23.04 -12.76 -26.34
C HIS A 516 21.82 -13.05 -25.42
N GLU A 517 22.00 -13.96 -24.47
CA GLU A 517 21.03 -14.27 -23.44
C GLU A 517 21.22 -13.36 -22.22
N GLN A 518 20.18 -13.22 -21.43
CA GLN A 518 20.17 -12.34 -20.26
C GLN A 518 20.43 -13.10 -18.96
N VAL A 519 21.00 -12.39 -17.99
CA VAL A 519 21.35 -12.92 -16.67
C VAL A 519 20.66 -12.11 -15.57
N ILE A 520 20.14 -12.81 -14.56
CA ILE A 520 19.69 -12.18 -13.31
C ILE A 520 20.62 -12.58 -12.18
N LEU A 521 21.18 -11.59 -11.47
CA LEU A 521 21.96 -11.82 -10.26
C LEU A 521 21.15 -11.39 -9.05
N PHE A 522 20.74 -12.38 -8.27
CA PHE A 522 19.92 -12.16 -7.08
C PHE A 522 20.80 -12.05 -5.83
N GLN A 523 20.66 -10.93 -5.12
CA GLN A 523 21.28 -10.71 -3.82
C GLN A 523 20.21 -10.32 -2.82
N ASN A 524 19.92 -11.15 -1.81
CA ASN A 524 18.96 -10.80 -0.77
C ASN A 524 19.54 -9.72 0.16
N ARG A 525 19.00 -8.49 0.06
CA ARG A 525 19.51 -7.34 0.82
C ARG A 525 18.85 -7.15 2.19
N ARG A 526 17.78 -7.86 2.49
CA ARG A 526 17.10 -7.68 3.78
C ARG A 526 17.93 -8.31 4.90
N GLY A 527 18.78 -7.48 5.53
CA GLY A 527 19.55 -7.84 6.72
C GLY A 527 21.02 -7.44 6.72
N TYR A 528 21.63 -7.12 5.58
CA TYR A 528 23.03 -6.68 5.51
C TYR A 528 23.16 -5.45 4.61
N SER A 529 22.92 -4.31 5.18
CA SER A 529 23.44 -3.05 4.64
C SER A 529 24.96 -3.06 4.75
N PRO A 530 25.73 -2.48 3.81
CA PRO A 530 27.17 -2.33 3.99
C PRO A 530 27.42 -1.56 5.28
N VAL A 531 27.82 -2.30 6.30
CA VAL A 531 28.16 -1.75 7.63
C VAL A 531 29.64 -1.48 7.61
N LEU A 532 30.02 -0.30 8.06
CA LEU A 532 31.42 0.02 8.28
C LEU A 532 31.92 -0.74 9.52
N GLU A 533 33.05 -1.43 9.40
CA GLU A 533 33.69 -2.11 10.54
C GLU A 533 35.17 -1.75 10.62
N CYS A 534 35.64 -1.55 11.83
CA CYS A 534 37.07 -1.39 12.07
C CYS A 534 37.75 -2.76 11.99
N HIS A 535 38.70 -2.89 11.07
CA HIS A 535 39.45 -4.15 10.87
C HIS A 535 40.29 -4.53 12.12
N THR A 536 40.68 -3.56 12.91
CA THR A 536 41.54 -3.76 14.09
C THR A 536 40.78 -4.22 15.32
N CYS A 537 39.62 -3.62 15.63
CA CYS A 537 38.89 -3.89 16.87
C CYS A 537 37.44 -4.34 16.69
N GLY A 538 36.94 -4.50 15.44
CA GLY A 538 35.60 -4.92 15.18
C GLY A 538 34.50 -3.89 15.46
N TRP A 539 34.84 -2.63 15.77
CA TRP A 539 33.88 -1.57 16.03
C TRP A 539 33.04 -1.29 14.80
N THR A 540 31.73 -1.14 15.01
CA THR A 540 30.76 -0.76 13.99
C THR A 540 29.99 0.48 14.43
N PRO A 541 29.74 1.46 13.53
CA PRO A 541 28.93 2.63 13.87
C PRO A 541 27.45 2.25 14.02
N HIS A 542 26.83 2.74 15.10
CA HIS A 542 25.42 2.54 15.40
C HIS A 542 24.66 3.86 15.39
N CYS A 543 23.38 3.79 15.14
CA CYS A 543 22.52 4.96 15.22
C CYS A 543 22.33 5.40 16.69
N GLU A 544 22.40 6.70 16.94
CA GLU A 544 22.18 7.26 18.29
C GLU A 544 20.73 7.10 18.76
N HIS A 545 19.79 7.02 17.84
CA HIS A 545 18.34 6.94 18.11
C HIS A 545 17.77 5.53 17.97
N CYS A 546 18.45 4.64 17.22
CA CYS A 546 18.04 3.28 16.96
C CYS A 546 19.14 2.30 17.32
N ASP A 547 18.78 1.13 17.81
CA ASP A 547 19.74 0.09 18.19
C ASP A 547 20.12 -0.78 16.97
N VAL A 548 20.60 -0.12 15.92
CA VAL A 548 20.97 -0.77 14.65
C VAL A 548 22.27 -0.18 14.11
N PRO A 549 23.08 -1.00 13.43
CA PRO A 549 24.23 -0.51 12.69
C PRO A 549 23.83 0.48 11.60
N LEU A 550 24.67 1.47 11.34
CA LEU A 550 24.48 2.43 10.26
C LEU A 550 24.88 1.81 8.92
N THR A 551 24.14 2.16 7.89
CA THR A 551 24.44 1.76 6.51
C THR A 551 25.37 2.76 5.85
N TYR A 552 26.46 2.27 5.24
CA TYR A 552 27.36 3.10 4.46
C TYR A 552 26.86 3.26 3.01
N HIS A 553 26.58 4.49 2.61
CA HIS A 553 26.20 4.85 1.22
C HIS A 553 27.46 5.38 0.50
N GLN A 554 28.15 4.51 -0.22
CA GLN A 554 29.43 4.81 -0.87
C GLN A 554 29.32 6.01 -1.84
N GLN A 555 28.26 6.08 -2.66
CA GLN A 555 28.04 7.19 -3.61
C GLN A 555 27.83 8.54 -2.92
N GLN A 556 27.34 8.56 -1.69
CA GLN A 556 27.03 9.77 -0.93
C GLN A 556 28.09 10.09 0.11
N GLY A 557 29.09 9.20 0.32
CA GLY A 557 30.16 9.36 1.28
C GLY A 557 29.67 9.50 2.74
N ARG A 558 28.50 8.96 3.07
CA ARG A 558 27.89 9.11 4.40
C ARG A 558 27.26 7.82 4.92
N LEU A 559 27.06 7.78 6.23
CA LEU A 559 26.34 6.74 6.93
C LEU A 559 24.88 7.16 7.13
N VAL A 560 23.91 6.25 6.99
CA VAL A 560 22.48 6.55 7.19
C VAL A 560 21.82 5.43 8.00
N CYS A 561 20.98 5.81 8.95
CA CYS A 561 20.13 4.85 9.63
C CYS A 561 18.90 4.54 8.77
N HIS A 562 18.72 3.29 8.35
CA HIS A 562 17.58 2.87 7.54
C HIS A 562 16.25 2.72 8.32
N TYR A 563 16.28 2.93 9.65
CA TYR A 563 15.09 2.91 10.50
C TYR A 563 14.50 4.31 10.73
N CYS A 564 15.37 5.30 11.01
CA CYS A 564 14.91 6.66 11.26
C CYS A 564 15.31 7.67 10.17
N GLY A 565 16.12 7.26 9.19
CA GLY A 565 16.58 8.12 8.11
C GLY A 565 17.70 9.10 8.49
N THR A 566 18.16 9.12 9.76
CA THR A 566 19.17 10.07 10.22
C THR A 566 20.51 9.84 9.52
N PRO A 567 21.12 10.87 8.88
CA PRO A 567 22.42 10.78 8.27
C PRO A 567 23.52 11.06 9.30
N TYR A 568 24.67 10.41 9.13
CA TYR A 568 25.87 10.60 9.94
C TYR A 568 27.10 10.78 9.04
N PRO A 569 28.09 11.57 9.44
CA PRO A 569 29.33 11.71 8.71
C PRO A 569 30.14 10.41 8.73
N LEU A 570 30.92 10.17 7.69
CA LEU A 570 31.86 9.05 7.66
C LEU A 570 33.05 9.34 8.61
N PRO A 571 33.33 8.48 9.61
CA PRO A 571 34.47 8.69 10.49
C PRO A 571 35.76 8.42 9.71
N GLN A 572 36.76 9.28 9.90
CA GLN A 572 38.09 9.09 9.31
C GLN A 572 38.95 8.09 10.07
N GLN A 573 38.68 7.94 11.35
CA GLN A 573 39.37 7.03 12.27
C GLN A 573 38.32 6.29 13.13
N CYS A 574 38.62 5.08 13.55
CA CYS A 574 37.81 4.35 14.48
C CYS A 574 37.72 5.08 15.84
N PRO A 575 36.54 5.47 16.31
CA PRO A 575 36.40 6.15 17.60
C PRO A 575 36.82 5.28 18.80
N ASN A 576 36.84 3.95 18.62
CA ASN A 576 37.17 3.01 19.69
C ASN A 576 38.68 2.74 19.81
N CYS A 577 39.44 2.63 18.71
CA CYS A 577 40.87 2.27 18.76
C CYS A 577 41.82 3.20 17.99
N GLY A 578 41.29 4.26 17.34
CA GLY A 578 42.06 5.21 16.54
C GLY A 578 42.57 4.69 15.17
N SER A 579 42.32 3.44 14.82
CA SER A 579 42.72 2.85 13.55
C SER A 579 42.04 3.55 12.38
N THR A 580 42.77 3.77 11.29
CA THR A 580 42.22 4.26 10.00
C THR A 580 41.75 3.14 9.10
N GLU A 581 41.95 1.87 9.48
CA GLU A 581 41.51 0.70 8.71
C GLU A 581 40.02 0.42 8.92
N LEU A 582 39.19 1.27 8.36
CA LEU A 582 37.74 1.08 8.33
C LEU A 582 37.38 0.38 7.00
N ARG A 583 36.71 -0.76 7.08
CA ARG A 583 36.30 -1.55 5.91
C ARG A 583 34.79 -1.72 5.90
N ASP A 584 34.17 -1.69 4.72
CA ASP A 584 32.79 -2.04 4.59
C ASP A 584 32.59 -3.56 4.59
N LEU A 585 31.81 -4.05 5.54
CA LEU A 585 31.36 -5.42 5.59
C LEU A 585 30.09 -5.59 4.75
N GLY A 586 30.15 -6.46 3.76
CA GLY A 586 29.01 -6.90 2.98
C GLY A 586 29.09 -6.59 1.48
N TYR A 587 28.57 -7.51 0.71
CA TYR A 587 28.37 -7.34 -0.71
C TYR A 587 26.97 -6.73 -0.93
N GLY A 588 26.85 -5.40 -0.90
CA GLY A 588 25.66 -4.73 -1.40
C GLY A 588 25.51 -4.87 -2.90
N THR A 589 24.33 -4.57 -3.45
CA THR A 589 24.10 -4.59 -4.91
C THR A 589 25.09 -3.71 -5.69
N GLU A 590 25.58 -2.63 -5.08
CA GLU A 590 26.64 -1.76 -5.63
C GLU A 590 27.97 -2.48 -5.84
N LYS A 591 28.41 -3.25 -4.83
CA LYS A 591 29.64 -4.05 -4.96
C LYS A 591 29.49 -5.19 -5.97
N ILE A 592 28.31 -5.79 -6.05
CA ILE A 592 28.02 -6.78 -7.05
C ILE A 592 28.08 -6.14 -8.45
N GLU A 593 27.51 -4.97 -8.61
CA GLU A 593 27.58 -4.21 -9.87
C GLU A 593 29.04 -3.87 -10.25
N ALA A 594 29.82 -3.38 -9.29
CA ALA A 594 31.24 -3.10 -9.52
C ALA A 594 32.03 -4.38 -9.89
N ALA A 595 31.74 -5.51 -9.23
CA ALA A 595 32.34 -6.78 -9.57
C ALA A 595 31.91 -7.26 -10.97
N VAL A 596 30.65 -7.13 -11.35
CA VAL A 596 30.17 -7.45 -12.70
C VAL A 596 30.89 -6.64 -13.75
N ARG A 597 31.03 -5.32 -13.58
CA ARG A 597 31.76 -4.44 -14.50
C ARG A 597 33.26 -4.81 -14.64
N ALA A 598 33.87 -5.28 -13.55
CA ALA A 598 35.27 -5.71 -13.56
C ALA A 598 35.46 -7.05 -14.30
N PHE A 599 34.53 -8.00 -14.17
CA PHE A 599 34.64 -9.33 -14.76
C PHE A 599 34.03 -9.43 -16.17
N PHE A 600 33.07 -8.54 -16.48
CA PHE A 600 32.30 -8.52 -17.73
C PHE A 600 32.15 -7.06 -18.21
N PRO A 601 33.25 -6.40 -18.63
CA PRO A 601 33.28 -4.97 -18.93
C PRO A 601 32.37 -4.58 -20.12
N GLU A 602 32.09 -5.52 -21.03
CA GLU A 602 31.25 -5.29 -22.19
C GLU A 602 29.74 -5.47 -21.91
N ALA A 603 29.38 -6.05 -20.75
CA ALA A 603 27.98 -6.28 -20.41
C ALA A 603 27.28 -5.01 -19.96
N ARG A 604 26.10 -4.76 -20.53
CA ARG A 604 25.21 -3.68 -20.10
C ARG A 604 24.50 -4.10 -18.82
N THR A 605 24.78 -3.40 -17.74
CA THR A 605 24.27 -3.74 -16.42
C THR A 605 23.21 -2.78 -15.94
N ALA A 606 22.19 -3.27 -15.25
CA ALA A 606 21.23 -2.46 -14.50
C ALA A 606 21.07 -3.00 -13.09
N ARG A 607 20.85 -2.07 -12.15
CA ARG A 607 20.60 -2.39 -10.73
C ARG A 607 19.17 -2.07 -10.36
N MET A 608 18.51 -3.01 -9.68
CA MET A 608 17.14 -2.89 -9.19
C MET A 608 17.08 -3.13 -7.68
N ASP A 609 17.16 -2.05 -6.92
CA ASP A 609 17.02 -2.04 -5.46
C ASP A 609 16.25 -0.79 -4.99
N LEU A 610 16.04 -0.64 -3.68
CA LEU A 610 15.29 0.49 -3.12
C LEU A 610 15.88 1.85 -3.47
N ASP A 611 17.20 1.96 -3.66
CA ASP A 611 17.85 3.23 -3.94
C ASP A 611 17.65 3.65 -5.40
N THR A 612 17.69 2.69 -6.32
CA THR A 612 17.50 2.92 -7.76
C THR A 612 16.03 3.02 -8.17
N THR A 613 15.11 2.50 -7.35
CA THR A 613 13.67 2.39 -7.66
C THR A 613 12.78 3.23 -6.76
N ARG A 614 13.28 4.37 -6.26
CA ARG A 614 12.50 5.29 -5.39
C ARG A 614 11.27 5.86 -6.08
N SER A 615 11.31 6.09 -7.41
CA SER A 615 10.16 6.50 -8.20
C SER A 615 9.61 5.34 -9.01
N ARG A 616 8.30 5.36 -9.24
CA ARG A 616 7.61 4.40 -10.11
C ARG A 616 8.19 4.39 -11.52
N SER A 617 8.44 5.56 -12.08
CA SER A 617 9.00 5.70 -13.43
C SER A 617 10.40 5.10 -13.56
N SER A 618 11.25 5.18 -12.52
CA SER A 618 12.57 4.55 -12.53
C SER A 618 12.47 3.03 -12.54
N TYR A 619 11.56 2.47 -11.75
CA TYR A 619 11.31 1.03 -11.71
C TYR A 619 10.82 0.51 -13.07
N GLU A 620 9.79 1.14 -13.64
CA GLU A 620 9.21 0.77 -14.93
C GLU A 620 10.26 0.86 -16.06
N ARG A 621 11.06 1.92 -16.10
CA ARG A 621 12.12 2.11 -17.10
C ARG A 621 13.18 1.01 -17.07
N ILE A 622 13.65 0.60 -15.87
CA ILE A 622 14.64 -0.49 -15.75
C ILE A 622 14.04 -1.80 -16.29
N LEU A 623 12.78 -2.10 -15.99
CA LEU A 623 12.12 -3.32 -16.43
C LEU A 623 11.88 -3.33 -17.95
N GLU A 624 11.46 -2.20 -18.52
CA GLU A 624 11.25 -2.08 -19.96
C GLU A 624 12.56 -2.23 -20.72
N ALA A 625 13.64 -1.58 -20.26
CA ALA A 625 14.95 -1.70 -20.86
C ALA A 625 15.47 -3.16 -20.82
N PHE A 626 15.29 -3.84 -19.68
CA PHE A 626 15.66 -5.26 -19.60
C PHE A 626 14.76 -6.13 -20.49
N GLY A 627 13.45 -5.89 -20.51
CA GLY A 627 12.54 -6.62 -21.40
C GLY A 627 12.81 -6.46 -22.88
N ARG A 628 13.27 -5.27 -23.32
CA ARG A 628 13.69 -5.01 -24.71
C ARG A 628 15.07 -5.58 -25.07
N GLY A 629 15.83 -6.05 -24.06
CA GLY A 629 17.19 -6.56 -24.26
C GLY A 629 18.25 -5.45 -24.36
N GLU A 630 17.96 -4.25 -23.85
CA GLU A 630 18.91 -3.14 -23.72
C GLU A 630 19.86 -3.30 -22.53
N THR A 631 19.58 -4.26 -21.66
CA THR A 631 20.38 -4.66 -20.50
C THR A 631 20.63 -6.14 -20.55
N ASP A 632 21.87 -6.57 -20.32
CA ASP A 632 22.31 -7.97 -20.38
C ASP A 632 22.27 -8.62 -18.99
N ILE A 633 22.72 -7.90 -17.96
CA ILE A 633 22.76 -8.39 -16.58
C ILE A 633 21.92 -7.49 -15.67
N LEU A 634 20.89 -8.05 -15.07
CA LEU A 634 20.07 -7.39 -14.06
C LEU A 634 20.49 -7.84 -12.65
N ILE A 635 20.96 -6.90 -11.84
CA ILE A 635 21.36 -7.14 -10.45
C ILE A 635 20.25 -6.64 -9.54
N GLY A 636 19.71 -7.49 -8.67
CA GLY A 636 18.62 -7.02 -7.83
C GLY A 636 18.36 -7.80 -6.56
N THR A 637 17.45 -7.21 -5.78
CA THR A 637 16.96 -7.79 -4.53
C THR A 637 15.63 -8.50 -4.77
N GLN A 638 14.81 -8.68 -3.76
CA GLN A 638 13.46 -9.28 -3.88
C GLN A 638 12.57 -8.62 -4.97
N MET A 639 12.93 -7.44 -5.45
CA MET A 639 12.17 -6.76 -6.51
C MET A 639 12.27 -7.47 -7.87
N VAL A 640 13.36 -8.22 -8.13
CA VAL A 640 13.53 -9.01 -9.38
C VAL A 640 12.79 -10.35 -9.35
N THR A 641 12.26 -10.74 -8.19
CA THR A 641 11.60 -12.05 -8.03
C THR A 641 10.13 -12.03 -8.44
N LYS A 642 9.48 -10.86 -8.54
CA LYS A 642 8.03 -10.74 -8.57
C LYS A 642 7.50 -10.12 -9.85
N GLY A 643 6.42 -10.72 -10.38
CA GLY A 643 5.58 -10.13 -11.44
C GLY A 643 6.25 -9.89 -12.78
N LEU A 644 7.45 -10.45 -13.02
CA LEU A 644 8.25 -10.20 -14.24
C LEU A 644 8.31 -11.43 -15.11
N ASP A 645 8.04 -11.25 -16.38
CA ASP A 645 8.15 -12.30 -17.40
C ASP A 645 9.18 -11.89 -18.45
N PHE A 646 10.38 -12.44 -18.35
CA PHE A 646 11.47 -12.17 -19.30
C PHE A 646 11.78 -13.42 -20.11
N GLU A 647 11.67 -13.32 -21.41
CA GLU A 647 11.82 -14.44 -22.32
C GLU A 647 13.26 -14.89 -22.56
N ARG A 648 14.24 -13.95 -22.40
CA ARG A 648 15.65 -14.14 -22.72
C ARG A 648 16.54 -14.51 -21.56
N VAL A 649 15.98 -14.62 -20.35
CA VAL A 649 16.76 -14.96 -19.15
C VAL A 649 17.09 -16.43 -19.15
N HIS A 650 18.39 -16.75 -19.30
CA HIS A 650 18.90 -18.12 -19.27
C HIS A 650 19.51 -18.44 -17.91
N VAL A 651 20.37 -17.58 -17.38
CA VAL A 651 21.10 -17.81 -16.12
C VAL A 651 20.54 -16.96 -15.00
N VAL A 652 20.34 -17.59 -13.85
CA VAL A 652 20.02 -16.89 -12.59
C VAL A 652 21.07 -17.26 -11.54
N GLY A 653 21.82 -16.28 -11.06
CA GLY A 653 22.80 -16.43 -9.98
C GLY A 653 22.21 -16.02 -8.63
N ILE A 654 22.06 -16.93 -7.68
CA ILE A 654 21.72 -16.65 -6.28
C ILE A 654 23.02 -16.56 -5.50
N LEU A 655 23.43 -15.32 -5.16
CA LEU A 655 24.79 -15.05 -4.68
C LEU A 655 25.00 -15.40 -3.20
N ASN A 656 23.96 -15.31 -2.37
CA ASN A 656 24.07 -15.62 -0.95
C ASN A 656 22.71 -16.06 -0.38
N ALA A 657 22.44 -17.35 -0.47
CA ALA A 657 21.20 -17.93 0.05
C ALA A 657 21.17 -17.95 1.59
N ASP A 658 22.33 -18.02 2.25
CA ASP A 658 22.45 -18.18 3.70
C ASP A 658 21.82 -17.04 4.48
N GLN A 659 21.76 -15.85 3.91
CA GLN A 659 21.12 -14.68 4.56
C GLN A 659 19.64 -14.87 4.86
N SER A 660 18.92 -15.58 4.00
CA SER A 660 17.51 -15.89 4.22
C SER A 660 17.31 -17.12 5.09
N LEU A 661 18.22 -18.07 5.01
CA LEU A 661 18.16 -19.34 5.73
C LEU A 661 18.46 -19.18 7.23
N ASN A 662 19.35 -18.24 7.60
CA ASN A 662 19.84 -18.06 8.96
C ASN A 662 19.10 -16.95 9.76
N VAL A 663 17.91 -16.55 9.33
CA VAL A 663 17.08 -15.63 10.09
C VAL A 663 16.49 -16.35 11.31
N PRO A 664 16.56 -15.80 12.53
CA PRO A 664 16.01 -16.43 13.74
C PRO A 664 14.47 -16.26 13.78
N ASP A 665 13.79 -16.90 12.87
CA ASP A 665 12.33 -16.89 12.72
C ASP A 665 11.88 -18.30 12.30
N PHE A 666 10.83 -18.84 12.93
CA PHE A 666 10.31 -20.15 12.62
C PHE A 666 9.80 -20.32 11.17
N ARG A 667 9.57 -19.21 10.48
CA ARG A 667 9.22 -19.16 9.05
C ARG A 667 10.43 -19.02 8.12
N ALA A 668 11.67 -19.02 8.65
CA ALA A 668 12.85 -18.72 7.84
C ALA A 668 13.01 -19.69 6.65
N PHE A 669 12.81 -20.98 6.87
CA PHE A 669 12.93 -22.00 5.82
C PHE A 669 11.78 -21.92 4.82
N GLU A 670 10.55 -21.75 5.30
CA GLU A 670 9.39 -21.53 4.43
C GLU A 670 9.59 -20.32 3.51
N ARG A 671 9.94 -19.17 4.08
CA ARG A 671 10.17 -17.93 3.32
C ARG A 671 11.34 -18.05 2.35
N SER A 672 12.41 -18.75 2.76
CA SER A 672 13.55 -19.02 1.88
C SER A 672 13.14 -19.89 0.71
N PHE A 673 12.40 -20.98 0.97
CA PHE A 673 11.85 -21.83 -0.08
C PHE A 673 10.98 -21.02 -1.06
N GLN A 674 10.02 -20.25 -0.55
CA GLN A 674 9.11 -19.43 -1.36
C GLN A 674 9.88 -18.43 -2.24
N MET A 675 10.78 -17.66 -1.65
CA MET A 675 11.55 -16.64 -2.35
C MET A 675 12.51 -17.24 -3.37
N LEU A 676 13.30 -18.24 -2.98
CA LEU A 676 14.33 -18.80 -3.84
C LEU A 676 13.76 -19.64 -4.97
N SER A 677 12.64 -20.34 -4.75
CA SER A 677 11.90 -21.03 -5.82
C SER A 677 11.29 -20.06 -6.83
N GLN A 678 10.81 -18.89 -6.38
CA GLN A 678 10.33 -17.83 -7.28
C GLN A 678 11.47 -17.27 -8.13
N VAL A 679 12.63 -17.01 -7.52
CA VAL A 679 13.83 -16.54 -8.23
C VAL A 679 14.27 -17.57 -9.27
N ALA A 680 14.38 -18.83 -8.86
CA ALA A 680 14.74 -19.93 -9.75
C ALA A 680 13.76 -20.05 -10.93
N GLY A 681 12.48 -19.88 -10.68
CA GLY A 681 11.44 -19.90 -11.71
C GLY A 681 11.55 -18.83 -12.81
N ARG A 682 12.48 -17.86 -12.68
CA ARG A 682 12.74 -16.85 -13.72
C ARG A 682 13.62 -17.35 -14.85
N ALA A 683 14.43 -18.37 -14.65
CA ALA A 683 15.30 -18.96 -15.68
C ALA A 683 14.52 -19.83 -16.66
N GLY A 684 14.89 -19.78 -17.96
CA GLY A 684 14.47 -20.71 -18.98
C GLY A 684 13.01 -20.64 -19.42
N ARG A 685 12.60 -19.54 -20.09
CA ARG A 685 11.23 -19.37 -20.58
C ARG A 685 11.04 -19.55 -22.09
N LYS A 686 12.07 -19.33 -22.91
CA LYS A 686 12.11 -19.64 -24.35
C LYS A 686 13.44 -20.30 -24.72
N GLY A 687 13.40 -21.40 -25.47
CA GLY A 687 14.59 -22.05 -26.00
C GLY A 687 15.18 -23.10 -25.07
N ARG A 688 16.44 -22.91 -24.65
CA ARG A 688 17.20 -23.83 -23.79
C ARG A 688 16.59 -23.90 -22.36
N ARG A 689 16.76 -25.02 -21.67
CA ARG A 689 16.47 -25.17 -20.26
C ARG A 689 17.29 -24.16 -19.46
N GLY A 690 16.65 -23.36 -18.63
CA GLY A 690 17.33 -22.36 -17.82
C GLY A 690 18.22 -22.97 -16.76
N LEU A 691 19.23 -22.24 -16.32
CA LEU A 691 20.18 -22.63 -15.30
C LEU A 691 20.12 -21.68 -14.10
N VAL A 692 20.12 -22.25 -12.90
CA VAL A 692 20.25 -21.51 -11.65
C VAL A 692 21.51 -21.93 -10.92
N VAL A 693 22.42 -21.02 -10.67
CA VAL A 693 23.58 -21.26 -9.83
C VAL A 693 23.31 -20.75 -8.42
N PHE A 694 23.21 -21.70 -7.50
CA PHE A 694 22.81 -21.48 -6.12
C PHE A 694 24.01 -21.51 -5.19
N GLN A 695 24.50 -20.37 -4.75
CA GLN A 695 25.67 -20.25 -3.87
C GLN A 695 25.26 -20.25 -2.40
N THR A 696 25.76 -21.23 -1.63
CA THR A 696 25.51 -21.36 -0.19
C THR A 696 26.71 -21.92 0.54
N ARG A 697 26.81 -21.69 1.85
CA ARG A 697 27.78 -22.31 2.76
C ARG A 697 27.23 -23.59 3.39
N GLN A 698 25.96 -23.91 3.17
CA GLN A 698 25.23 -24.97 3.82
C GLN A 698 24.47 -25.82 2.78
N PRO A 699 25.17 -26.45 1.81
CA PRO A 699 24.52 -27.17 0.72
C PRO A 699 23.72 -28.40 1.20
N GLN A 700 24.02 -28.90 2.39
CA GLN A 700 23.40 -30.11 2.96
C GLN A 700 22.10 -29.83 3.72
N LEU A 701 21.70 -28.57 3.89
CA LEU A 701 20.42 -28.24 4.56
C LEU A 701 19.27 -28.89 3.80
N PRO A 702 18.31 -29.54 4.49
CA PRO A 702 17.15 -30.16 3.82
C PRO A 702 16.38 -29.20 2.93
N VAL A 703 16.18 -27.98 3.37
CA VAL A 703 15.46 -26.95 2.59
C VAL A 703 16.19 -26.59 1.30
N VAL A 704 17.52 -26.64 1.25
CA VAL A 704 18.30 -26.41 0.01
C VAL A 704 18.00 -27.51 -0.98
N GLN A 705 18.00 -28.77 -0.55
CA GLN A 705 17.66 -29.91 -1.39
C GLN A 705 16.21 -29.86 -1.88
N GLN A 706 15.29 -29.46 -1.00
CA GLN A 706 13.88 -29.24 -1.34
C GLN A 706 13.69 -28.14 -2.39
N ILE A 707 14.49 -27.06 -2.33
CA ILE A 707 14.48 -26.01 -3.36
C ILE A 707 15.01 -26.54 -4.69
N VAL A 708 16.11 -27.30 -4.67
CA VAL A 708 16.74 -27.92 -5.88
C VAL A 708 15.73 -28.81 -6.59
N THR A 709 15.02 -29.65 -5.85
CA THR A 709 14.00 -30.55 -6.40
C THR A 709 12.66 -29.92 -6.61
N ASN A 710 12.47 -28.65 -6.18
CA ASN A 710 11.20 -27.94 -6.16
C ASN A 710 10.08 -28.71 -5.42
N ASP A 711 10.46 -29.39 -4.35
CA ASP A 711 9.56 -30.25 -3.57
C ASP A 711 8.92 -29.46 -2.41
N TYR A 712 7.83 -28.75 -2.74
CA TYR A 712 7.03 -28.03 -1.74
C TYR A 712 6.44 -28.97 -0.66
N ARG A 713 6.02 -30.18 -1.05
CA ARG A 713 5.39 -31.12 -0.12
C ARG A 713 6.36 -31.60 0.95
N ALA A 714 7.62 -31.89 0.57
CA ALA A 714 8.67 -32.25 1.54
C ALA A 714 9.00 -31.07 2.46
N MET A 715 9.09 -29.85 1.94
CA MET A 715 9.29 -28.66 2.76
C MET A 715 8.13 -28.47 3.75
N TYR A 716 6.90 -28.56 3.31
CA TYR A 716 5.71 -28.47 4.16
C TYR A 716 5.73 -29.53 5.27
N ALA A 717 6.00 -30.78 4.93
CA ALA A 717 6.03 -31.88 5.88
C ALA A 717 7.09 -31.66 6.98
N SER A 718 8.32 -31.25 6.60
CA SER A 718 9.37 -30.95 7.56
C SER A 718 9.02 -29.77 8.48
N GLN A 719 8.49 -28.69 7.91
CA GLN A 719 8.08 -27.52 8.69
C GLN A 719 6.91 -27.83 9.63
N LEU A 720 5.97 -28.68 9.21
CA LEU A 720 4.81 -29.02 10.03
C LEU A 720 5.19 -29.79 11.30
N VAL A 721 6.19 -30.69 11.23
CA VAL A 721 6.73 -31.42 12.37
C VAL A 721 7.30 -30.45 13.41
N GLU A 722 8.20 -29.56 12.98
CA GLU A 722 8.84 -28.57 13.83
C GLU A 722 7.81 -27.62 14.49
N ARG A 723 6.84 -27.13 13.71
CA ARG A 723 5.80 -26.23 14.20
C ARG A 723 4.85 -26.88 15.20
N ARG A 724 4.60 -28.18 15.07
CA ARG A 724 3.81 -28.95 16.04
C ARG A 724 4.55 -29.11 17.36
N GLU A 725 5.83 -29.46 17.31
CA GLU A 725 6.66 -29.64 18.49
C GLU A 725 6.79 -28.35 19.31
N PHE A 726 7.05 -27.25 18.65
CA PHE A 726 7.24 -25.94 19.28
C PHE A 726 5.97 -25.10 19.43
N LEU A 727 4.78 -25.62 19.10
CA LEU A 727 3.53 -24.88 19.13
C LEU A 727 3.61 -23.55 18.34
N TYR A 728 3.83 -23.67 17.02
CA TYR A 728 3.73 -22.55 16.10
C TYR A 728 2.51 -22.70 15.16
N PRO A 729 2.06 -21.63 14.48
CA PRO A 729 1.00 -21.73 13.47
C PRO A 729 1.32 -22.79 12.41
N PRO A 730 0.36 -23.68 12.05
CA PRO A 730 -1.08 -23.57 12.24
C PRO A 730 -1.64 -24.14 13.55
N PHE A 731 -0.82 -24.65 14.47
CA PHE A 731 -1.27 -25.33 15.71
C PHE A 731 -1.63 -24.38 16.85
N CYS A 732 -1.21 -23.13 16.76
CA CYS A 732 -1.63 -22.05 17.64
C CYS A 732 -1.76 -20.76 16.81
N ARG A 733 -2.25 -19.68 17.45
CA ARG A 733 -2.10 -18.32 16.95
C ARG A 733 -1.05 -17.60 17.78
N ILE A 734 -0.42 -16.58 17.20
CA ILE A 734 0.57 -15.77 17.91
C ILE A 734 0.07 -14.35 18.05
N ILE A 735 0.28 -13.78 19.23
CA ILE A 735 0.09 -12.36 19.48
C ILE A 735 1.41 -11.84 20.04
N ASN A 736 2.09 -10.96 19.26
CA ASN A 736 3.23 -10.23 19.80
C ASN A 736 2.71 -8.99 20.56
N ILE A 737 3.28 -8.76 21.72
CA ILE A 737 2.93 -7.65 22.60
C ILE A 737 4.18 -6.79 22.70
N PHE A 738 4.06 -5.53 22.34
CA PHE A 738 5.18 -4.58 22.37
C PHE A 738 4.92 -3.48 23.39
N VAL A 739 5.94 -3.21 24.18
CA VAL A 739 5.98 -2.08 25.11
C VAL A 739 7.10 -1.15 24.66
N ARG A 740 6.81 0.14 24.53
CA ARG A 740 7.78 1.16 24.11
C ARG A 740 7.77 2.35 25.05
N HIS A 741 8.94 2.86 25.37
CA HIS A 741 9.12 4.10 26.12
C HIS A 741 10.48 4.74 25.82
N ARG A 742 10.61 6.06 26.08
CA ARG A 742 11.90 6.78 25.91
C ARG A 742 12.91 6.44 27.00
N ASP A 743 12.46 6.14 28.19
CA ASP A 743 13.28 5.65 29.30
C ASP A 743 13.27 4.13 29.32
N GLU A 744 14.45 3.51 29.35
CA GLU A 744 14.61 2.06 29.31
C GLU A 744 14.08 1.39 30.57
N ARG A 745 14.27 2.00 31.74
CA ARG A 745 13.83 1.45 33.01
C ARG A 745 12.32 1.43 33.12
N ILE A 746 11.66 2.51 32.67
CA ILE A 746 10.19 2.58 32.62
C ILE A 746 9.64 1.57 31.60
N CYS A 747 10.31 1.40 30.46
CA CYS A 747 9.94 0.39 29.46
C CYS A 747 10.01 -1.03 30.03
N GLU A 748 11.09 -1.35 30.74
CA GLU A 748 11.28 -2.65 31.40
C GLU A 748 10.26 -2.89 32.50
N ASP A 749 10.07 -1.94 33.41
CA ASP A 749 9.11 -2.01 34.51
C ASP A 749 7.67 -2.21 34.00
N ALA A 750 7.28 -1.43 33.00
CA ALA A 750 5.97 -1.57 32.35
C ALA A 750 5.79 -2.94 31.71
N ALA A 751 6.80 -3.46 31.02
CA ALA A 751 6.76 -4.77 30.40
C ALA A 751 6.64 -5.90 31.45
N GLN A 752 7.40 -5.82 32.53
CA GLN A 752 7.34 -6.79 33.62
C GLN A 752 5.99 -6.75 34.34
N LYS A 753 5.48 -5.57 34.70
CA LYS A 753 4.16 -5.40 35.32
C LYS A 753 3.04 -5.94 34.43
N PHE A 754 3.11 -5.68 33.14
CA PHE A 754 2.13 -6.23 32.18
C PHE A 754 2.21 -7.75 32.13
N ALA A 755 3.41 -8.32 31.98
CA ALA A 755 3.61 -9.75 31.96
C ALA A 755 3.08 -10.42 33.24
N GLN A 756 3.35 -9.84 34.41
CA GLN A 756 2.85 -10.35 35.71
C GLN A 756 1.33 -10.33 35.76
N SER A 757 0.68 -9.32 35.22
CA SER A 757 -0.80 -9.20 35.25
C SER A 757 -1.51 -10.25 34.37
N ILE A 758 -0.88 -10.70 33.29
CA ILE A 758 -1.49 -11.65 32.35
C ILE A 758 -0.98 -13.10 32.52
N ARG A 759 0.19 -13.30 33.16
CA ARG A 759 0.79 -14.62 33.36
C ARG A 759 -0.11 -15.63 34.08
N PRO A 760 -0.94 -15.26 35.06
CA PRO A 760 -1.88 -16.20 35.69
C PRO A 760 -2.88 -16.83 34.72
N TYR A 761 -3.21 -16.14 33.63
CA TYR A 761 -4.15 -16.60 32.60
C TYR A 761 -3.49 -17.46 31.51
N PHE A 762 -2.23 -17.19 31.17
CA PHE A 762 -1.57 -17.79 30.01
C PHE A 762 -0.35 -18.64 30.34
N GLN A 763 0.15 -18.58 31.58
CA GLN A 763 1.23 -19.44 32.12
C GLN A 763 2.44 -19.55 31.19
N SER A 764 2.76 -20.78 30.74
CA SER A 764 3.88 -21.10 29.85
C SER A 764 3.68 -20.64 28.41
N ASP A 765 2.46 -20.31 28.02
CA ASP A 765 2.17 -19.83 26.66
C ASP A 765 2.57 -18.35 26.45
N LEU A 766 2.91 -17.63 27.53
CA LEU A 766 3.47 -16.28 27.51
C LEU A 766 5.00 -16.32 27.62
N LEU A 767 5.69 -15.99 26.54
CA LEU A 767 7.17 -15.88 26.48
C LEU A 767 7.58 -14.41 26.62
N GLY A 768 8.68 -14.18 27.32
CA GLY A 768 9.22 -12.84 27.60
C GLY A 768 8.68 -12.21 28.89
N PRO A 769 8.88 -10.90 29.11
CA PRO A 769 9.38 -9.88 28.16
C PRO A 769 10.87 -9.98 27.84
N ASP A 770 11.22 -9.82 26.57
CA ASP A 770 12.60 -9.88 26.09
C ASP A 770 12.94 -8.62 25.26
N ARG A 771 14.25 -8.40 25.09
CA ARG A 771 14.75 -7.41 24.14
C ARG A 771 14.66 -7.99 22.72
N PRO A 772 13.93 -7.36 21.79
CA PRO A 772 13.98 -7.78 20.39
C PRO A 772 15.35 -7.49 19.77
N ALA A 773 15.66 -8.09 18.62
CA ALA A 773 16.93 -7.87 17.89
C ALA A 773 17.22 -6.38 17.64
N VAL A 774 16.17 -5.57 17.43
CA VAL A 774 16.25 -4.11 17.42
C VAL A 774 15.51 -3.60 18.67
N ALA A 775 16.25 -3.32 19.72
CA ALA A 775 15.70 -2.97 21.02
C ALA A 775 15.39 -1.49 21.21
N ARG A 776 15.80 -0.62 20.23
CA ARG A 776 15.52 0.83 20.24
C ARG A 776 15.29 1.35 18.82
N ILE A 777 14.21 2.09 18.62
CA ILE A 777 13.85 2.75 17.33
C ILE A 777 13.37 4.17 17.64
N GLN A 778 13.90 5.19 16.96
CA GLN A 778 13.52 6.60 17.14
C GLN A 778 13.54 7.04 18.62
N ALA A 779 14.62 6.71 19.32
CA ALA A 779 14.79 6.96 20.75
C ALA A 779 13.77 6.27 21.69
N LEU A 780 12.97 5.32 21.19
CA LEU A 780 12.06 4.52 22.00
C LEU A 780 12.68 3.14 22.23
N TYR A 781 12.88 2.78 23.48
CA TYR A 781 13.24 1.42 23.89
C TYR A 781 12.04 0.49 23.73
N ILE A 782 12.31 -0.75 23.36
CA ILE A 782 11.30 -1.75 23.02
C ILE A 782 11.49 -3.00 23.87
N ARG A 783 10.39 -3.53 24.40
CA ARG A 783 10.31 -4.88 24.96
C ARG A 783 9.22 -5.64 24.22
N LYS A 784 9.48 -6.92 24.01
CA LYS A 784 8.58 -7.81 23.27
C LYS A 784 8.21 -9.00 24.15
N MET A 785 6.93 -9.34 24.12
CA MET A 785 6.41 -10.61 24.63
C MET A 785 5.73 -11.34 23.48
N MET A 786 5.73 -12.67 23.51
CA MET A 786 5.03 -13.50 22.55
C MET A 786 4.01 -14.35 23.31
N LEU A 787 2.76 -14.24 22.96
CA LEU A 787 1.69 -15.07 23.46
C LEU A 787 1.30 -16.10 22.41
N LYS A 788 1.41 -17.40 22.74
CA LYS A 788 0.96 -18.53 21.93
C LYS A 788 -0.47 -18.88 22.33
N VAL A 789 -1.40 -18.58 21.47
CA VAL A 789 -2.83 -18.76 21.71
C VAL A 789 -3.26 -20.13 21.21
N ARG A 790 -3.54 -21.04 22.13
CA ARG A 790 -4.06 -22.38 21.81
C ARG A 790 -5.50 -22.31 21.29
N PRO A 791 -5.94 -23.25 20.45
CA PRO A 791 -7.31 -23.29 19.92
C PRO A 791 -8.41 -23.38 20.99
N THR A 792 -8.06 -23.82 22.19
CA THR A 792 -8.98 -23.94 23.34
C THR A 792 -9.39 -22.60 23.95
N PHE A 793 -8.64 -21.54 23.69
CA PHE A 793 -8.95 -20.21 24.20
C PHE A 793 -9.96 -19.47 23.32
N SER A 794 -10.97 -18.87 23.94
CA SER A 794 -11.89 -17.97 23.25
C SER A 794 -11.20 -16.65 22.86
N ALA A 795 -11.27 -16.26 21.59
CA ALA A 795 -10.71 -15.00 21.09
C ALA A 795 -11.27 -13.78 21.86
N ALA A 796 -12.54 -13.79 22.21
CA ALA A 796 -13.18 -12.72 22.98
C ALA A 796 -12.62 -12.64 24.41
N SER A 797 -12.36 -13.79 25.07
CA SER A 797 -11.75 -13.82 26.41
C SER A 797 -10.33 -13.28 26.39
N ILE A 798 -9.49 -13.73 25.44
CA ILE A 798 -8.12 -13.23 25.28
C ILE A 798 -8.10 -11.73 25.09
N ARG A 799 -8.91 -11.24 24.15
CA ARG A 799 -9.01 -9.80 23.89
C ARG A 799 -9.40 -9.02 25.13
N ARG A 800 -10.42 -9.47 25.87
CA ARG A 800 -10.86 -8.82 27.10
C ARG A 800 -9.73 -8.77 28.13
N THR A 801 -9.06 -9.89 28.36
CA THR A 801 -7.95 -9.98 29.34
C THR A 801 -6.81 -9.04 28.96
N LEU A 802 -6.36 -9.06 27.68
CA LEU A 802 -5.24 -8.26 27.24
C LEU A 802 -5.56 -6.75 27.23
N LEU A 803 -6.75 -6.35 26.78
CA LEU A 803 -7.16 -4.95 26.76
C LEU A 803 -7.38 -4.42 28.18
N SER A 804 -8.04 -5.18 29.08
CA SER A 804 -8.22 -4.78 30.47
C SER A 804 -6.88 -4.63 31.18
N ALA A 805 -5.95 -5.57 31.01
CA ALA A 805 -4.60 -5.47 31.58
C ALA A 805 -3.83 -4.25 31.05
N ARG A 806 -3.95 -3.94 29.76
CA ARG A 806 -3.36 -2.75 29.14
C ARG A 806 -3.93 -1.48 29.78
N ASP A 807 -5.24 -1.37 29.87
CA ASP A 807 -5.92 -0.17 30.36
C ASP A 807 -5.60 0.09 31.83
N VAL A 808 -5.55 -0.96 32.67
CA VAL A 808 -5.09 -0.89 34.06
C VAL A 808 -3.61 -0.45 34.16
N LEU A 809 -2.75 -0.96 33.27
CA LEU A 809 -1.34 -0.58 33.24
C LEU A 809 -1.17 0.89 32.86
N LEU A 810 -1.82 1.34 31.78
CA LEU A 810 -1.68 2.69 31.26
C LEU A 810 -2.34 3.76 32.11
N ALA A 811 -3.24 3.38 33.00
CA ALA A 811 -3.85 4.30 33.98
C ALA A 811 -2.89 4.69 35.12
N ARG A 812 -1.74 4.03 35.25
CA ARG A 812 -0.76 4.30 36.31
C ARG A 812 0.04 5.56 36.01
N PRO A 813 0.06 6.56 36.92
CA PRO A 813 0.77 7.82 36.69
C PRO A 813 2.29 7.67 36.45
N GLU A 814 2.91 6.68 37.09
CA GLU A 814 4.35 6.38 36.94
C GLU A 814 4.75 5.82 35.57
N LEU A 815 3.76 5.34 34.80
CA LEU A 815 3.96 4.78 33.47
C LEU A 815 3.49 5.72 32.35
N LYS A 816 3.36 7.00 32.65
CA LYS A 816 2.96 8.01 31.68
C LYS A 816 3.89 8.02 30.48
N GLY A 817 3.32 7.97 29.27
CA GLY A 817 4.06 7.94 28.00
C GLY A 817 4.45 6.55 27.51
N VAL A 818 4.15 5.50 28.27
CA VAL A 818 4.29 4.11 27.80
C VAL A 818 3.31 3.85 26.66
N GLN A 819 3.82 3.28 25.59
CA GLN A 819 3.02 2.78 24.47
C GLN A 819 2.98 1.26 24.54
N LEU A 820 1.78 0.69 24.59
CA LEU A 820 1.56 -0.75 24.53
C LEU A 820 0.63 -1.06 23.36
N TYR A 821 1.05 -1.97 22.49
CA TYR A 821 0.24 -2.40 21.36
C TYR A 821 0.43 -3.89 21.05
N PHE A 822 -0.55 -4.43 20.35
CA PHE A 822 -0.61 -5.83 19.96
C PHE A 822 -0.37 -5.98 18.45
N ASP A 823 0.32 -7.05 18.07
CA ASP A 823 0.44 -7.51 16.70
C ASP A 823 -0.08 -8.94 16.63
N VAL A 824 -1.29 -9.07 16.13
CA VAL A 824 -2.01 -10.34 16.02
C VAL A 824 -1.62 -11.01 14.72
N ASP A 825 -1.30 -12.30 14.78
CA ASP A 825 -0.79 -13.10 13.68
C ASP A 825 0.39 -12.41 12.98
N PRO A 826 1.51 -12.18 13.72
CA PRO A 826 2.70 -11.51 13.19
C PRO A 826 3.36 -12.36 12.10
N LEU A 827 4.02 -11.66 11.19
CA LEU A 827 4.86 -12.29 10.17
C LEU A 827 6.29 -12.41 10.65
#